data_081435139fc624b1eb8caebbed6349e5
#
_entry.id   081435139fc624b1eb8caebbed6349e5
#
_cell.length_a   1.000
_cell.length_b   1.000
_cell.length_c   1.000
_cell.angle_alpha   90.00
_cell.angle_beta   90.00
_cell.angle_gamma   90.00
#
_symmetry.space_group_name_H-M   'P 1'
#
loop_
_entity.id
_entity.type
_entity.pdbx_description
1 polymer ?
#
loop_
_entity_poly.entity_id
_entity_poly.type
_entity_poly.pdbx_seq_one_letter_code
_entity_poly.pdbx_strand_id
1 'polypeptide(L)'
;MLRFASFSDRFRWPIVAAWIVLVALGAIASSGLGDLLSNRFDIPNTESTRVLEILERDFGERGDSTFVLVVQADDGAKASPALVQETAAAAQRAADALGEARVGGVQTSGDLAYAAIGTTLEPSAAQVRVEAMREAIGPLAGATTYLSGQTAINRDLQPIVDQDLLRGELIALPIAIIVLLFIFGTLIATFVPLAFALATVPTTLGIVWIAAHRIDMAIYVTNLVTLIGIGIAIDYSLLVVYRFREEMMAIQRRKLGHEGDVRRVPLSREEVREALRPTMEYAGHAVVFSGLTVAVGLAGLILLPLPFIRSMGVGGLVIPLISILAAVTLLPALLSICGVWLGRLRVVPRRVLDARMDDDTGFWVRLSTSIMRRPWPYLVAGSAVLIALAIPTLWISLTPGSNEGLPTQSESVQGMLRLEASVGAGTLAPSQIVIDTGRPDGAWAPAELAAMSRLTTILRADPAISTQPTAVAAASDLLADGDTPAARAQAIKAGLVDESGRYALVIGASQAAYGSEEAQELARRIRADAVPEARFPAGTEVLVGGGPSAGIDFIDQIYGSFPYLILFVLVVSFILLMRAFRSVLLPLKAVILNVLSVAAAYGLLVMVFQFGWGEWAGLPQTGQIEAWIPIFLFAMLFGLSMDYEVFLVTRMRELYDTGLSNEQAVAQGLQRTGRIVSAAAIILV
;
A
#
# COMPACT_ATOMS: atom_id res chain seq x y z
N MET A 1 -2.84 19.86 28.80
CA MET A 1 -1.40 19.84 28.41
C MET A 1 -0.47 20.28 29.54
N LEU A 2 -0.74 21.35 30.32
CA LEU A 2 0.13 21.81 31.41
C LEU A 2 0.47 20.73 32.46
N ARG A 3 -0.50 19.87 32.82
CA ARG A 3 -0.24 18.75 33.75
C ARG A 3 0.71 17.71 33.16
N PHE A 4 0.61 17.43 31.86
CA PHE A 4 1.51 16.52 31.17
C PHE A 4 2.94 17.09 31.07
N ALA A 5 3.08 18.37 30.77
CA ALA A 5 4.39 19.03 30.74
C ALA A 5 5.11 18.95 32.10
N SER A 6 4.38 19.25 33.20
CA SER A 6 4.96 19.17 34.56
C SER A 6 5.25 17.73 35.00
N PHE A 7 4.42 16.77 34.62
CA PHE A 7 4.63 15.35 34.85
C PHE A 7 5.87 14.85 34.11
N SER A 8 5.99 15.15 32.80
CA SER A 8 7.11 14.72 31.97
C SER A 8 8.45 15.35 32.40
N ASP A 9 8.47 16.59 32.90
CA ASP A 9 9.66 17.19 33.44
C ASP A 9 10.07 16.52 34.77
N ARG A 10 9.09 16.26 35.67
CA ARG A 10 9.36 15.61 36.97
C ARG A 10 9.86 14.19 36.82
N PHE A 11 9.29 13.41 35.89
CA PHE A 11 9.59 12.00 35.66
C PHE A 11 10.39 11.76 34.36
N ARG A 12 11.19 12.74 33.89
CA ARG A 12 11.89 12.68 32.62
C ARG A 12 12.76 11.43 32.42
N TRP A 13 13.53 11.02 33.43
CA TRP A 13 14.38 9.83 33.34
C TRP A 13 13.58 8.52 33.33
N PRO A 14 12.60 8.31 34.23
CA PRO A 14 11.68 7.16 34.13
C PRO A 14 10.96 7.07 32.78
N ILE A 15 10.50 8.20 32.22
CA ILE A 15 9.82 8.22 30.92
C ILE A 15 10.79 7.80 29.81
N VAL A 16 11.99 8.37 29.76
CA VAL A 16 13.00 7.96 28.75
C VAL A 16 13.35 6.49 28.90
N ALA A 17 13.54 6.01 30.13
CA ALA A 17 13.81 4.58 30.40
C ALA A 17 12.64 3.67 29.94
N ALA A 18 11.40 4.07 30.22
CA ALA A 18 10.22 3.33 29.74
C ALA A 18 10.16 3.27 28.20
N TRP A 19 10.42 4.37 27.51
CA TRP A 19 10.48 4.39 26.05
C TRP A 19 11.64 3.55 25.50
N ILE A 20 12.81 3.54 26.12
CA ILE A 20 13.91 2.65 25.72
C ILE A 20 13.50 1.18 25.85
N VAL A 21 12.79 0.80 26.92
CA VAL A 21 12.26 -0.54 27.07
C VAL A 21 11.23 -0.87 26.00
N LEU A 22 10.29 0.05 25.70
CA LEU A 22 9.30 -0.13 24.63
C LEU A 22 9.96 -0.32 23.25
N VAL A 23 10.99 0.48 22.96
CA VAL A 23 11.78 0.34 21.72
C VAL A 23 12.46 -1.02 21.64
N ALA A 24 13.10 -1.46 22.72
CA ALA A 24 13.77 -2.76 22.76
C ALA A 24 12.79 -3.92 22.59
N LEU A 25 11.66 -3.87 23.28
CA LEU A 25 10.58 -4.87 23.12
C LEU A 25 9.98 -4.84 21.71
N GLY A 26 9.75 -3.64 21.15
CA GLY A 26 9.24 -3.47 19.81
C GLY A 26 10.21 -3.98 18.74
N ALA A 27 11.50 -3.70 18.88
CA ALA A 27 12.54 -4.20 17.98
C ALA A 27 12.68 -5.74 18.03
N ILE A 28 12.58 -6.34 19.22
CA ILE A 28 12.57 -7.81 19.36
C ILE A 28 11.31 -8.40 18.73
N ALA A 29 10.15 -7.83 18.99
CA ALA A 29 8.89 -8.29 18.42
C ALA A 29 8.86 -8.16 16.88
N SER A 30 9.39 -7.06 16.35
CA SER A 30 9.41 -6.83 14.91
C SER A 30 10.30 -7.81 14.14
N SER A 31 11.31 -8.41 14.77
CA SER A 31 12.15 -9.44 14.11
C SER A 31 11.40 -10.74 13.78
N GLY A 32 10.32 -11.04 14.49
CA GLY A 32 9.44 -12.19 14.20
C GLY A 32 8.13 -11.80 13.50
N LEU A 33 8.00 -10.54 13.03
CA LEU A 33 6.77 -10.07 12.42
C LEU A 33 6.60 -10.64 11.00
N GLY A 34 7.68 -10.78 10.24
CA GLY A 34 7.65 -11.25 8.84
C GLY A 34 6.94 -12.60 8.67
N ASP A 35 7.14 -13.52 9.62
CA ASP A 35 6.54 -14.86 9.58
C ASP A 35 5.02 -14.87 9.85
N LEU A 36 4.49 -13.77 10.39
CA LEU A 36 3.07 -13.60 10.71
C LEU A 36 2.30 -12.80 9.65
N LEU A 37 3.00 -12.26 8.67
CA LEU A 37 2.37 -11.44 7.63
C LEU A 37 1.99 -12.30 6.43
N SER A 38 0.84 -11.99 5.84
CA SER A 38 0.31 -12.71 4.68
C SER A 38 0.14 -11.80 3.47
N ASN A 39 0.22 -12.40 2.27
CA ASN A 39 -0.09 -11.74 1.00
C ASN A 39 -1.47 -12.13 0.48
N ARG A 40 -2.41 -12.44 1.37
CA ARG A 40 -3.75 -12.80 0.96
C ARG A 40 -4.54 -11.58 0.49
N PHE A 41 -5.03 -11.65 -0.73
CA PHE A 41 -5.93 -10.66 -1.32
C PHE A 41 -7.37 -11.17 -1.43
N ASP A 42 -7.68 -12.30 -0.78
CA ASP A 42 -9.00 -12.92 -0.84
C ASP A 42 -10.07 -11.99 -0.28
N ILE A 43 -11.19 -11.93 -1.00
CA ILE A 43 -12.33 -11.11 -0.61
C ILE A 43 -13.44 -12.05 -0.11
N PRO A 44 -13.74 -12.08 1.17
CA PRO A 44 -14.77 -12.96 1.70
C PRO A 44 -16.12 -12.74 1.03
N ASN A 45 -16.86 -13.84 0.78
CA ASN A 45 -18.22 -13.84 0.25
C ASN A 45 -18.37 -13.37 -1.20
N THR A 46 -17.32 -13.40 -2.02
CA THR A 46 -17.44 -13.19 -3.47
C THR A 46 -17.64 -14.52 -4.20
N GLU A 47 -18.09 -14.43 -5.44
CA GLU A 47 -18.27 -15.60 -6.31
C GLU A 47 -16.92 -16.27 -6.60
N SER A 48 -15.88 -15.48 -6.88
CA SER A 48 -14.53 -15.97 -7.12
C SER A 48 -13.93 -16.67 -5.91
N THR A 49 -14.17 -16.19 -4.69
CA THR A 49 -13.71 -16.85 -3.45
C THR A 49 -14.44 -18.19 -3.23
N ARG A 50 -15.75 -18.26 -3.52
CA ARG A 50 -16.49 -19.53 -3.46
C ARG A 50 -15.96 -20.55 -4.45
N VAL A 51 -15.57 -20.11 -5.67
CA VAL A 51 -14.92 -20.99 -6.66
C VAL A 51 -13.60 -21.50 -6.10
N LEU A 52 -12.76 -20.63 -5.55
CA LEU A 52 -11.48 -21.03 -4.94
C LEU A 52 -11.65 -22.06 -3.81
N GLU A 53 -12.62 -21.84 -2.91
CA GLU A 53 -12.95 -22.77 -1.81
C GLU A 53 -13.40 -24.14 -2.34
N ILE A 54 -14.19 -24.20 -3.42
CA ILE A 54 -14.63 -25.47 -4.04
C ILE A 54 -13.43 -26.17 -4.68
N LEU A 55 -12.59 -25.45 -5.42
CA LEU A 55 -11.40 -26.02 -6.05
C LEU A 55 -10.43 -26.59 -5.01
N GLU A 56 -10.22 -25.89 -3.90
CA GLU A 56 -9.37 -26.36 -2.81
C GLU A 56 -9.93 -27.63 -2.15
N ARG A 57 -11.21 -27.61 -1.80
CA ARG A 57 -11.85 -28.69 -1.04
C ARG A 57 -12.12 -29.94 -1.87
N ASP A 58 -12.65 -29.78 -3.09
CA ASP A 58 -13.21 -30.87 -3.88
C ASP A 58 -12.31 -31.30 -5.04
N PHE A 59 -11.46 -30.39 -5.57
CA PHE A 59 -10.47 -30.75 -6.62
C PHE A 59 -9.05 -30.91 -6.05
N GLY A 60 -8.80 -30.49 -4.82
CA GLY A 60 -7.51 -30.63 -4.14
C GLY A 60 -6.41 -29.77 -4.77
N GLU A 61 -6.79 -28.65 -5.40
CA GLU A 61 -5.88 -27.70 -6.01
C GLU A 61 -6.19 -26.26 -5.55
N ARG A 62 -5.15 -25.56 -5.10
CA ARG A 62 -5.21 -24.14 -4.85
C ARG A 62 -4.71 -23.39 -6.07
N GLY A 63 -5.61 -22.67 -6.75
CA GLY A 63 -5.23 -21.87 -7.91
C GLY A 63 -4.21 -20.76 -7.61
N ASP A 64 -4.17 -20.27 -6.36
CA ASP A 64 -3.27 -19.22 -5.89
C ASP A 64 -1.83 -19.71 -5.56
N SER A 65 -1.60 -21.02 -5.48
CA SER A 65 -0.31 -21.64 -5.17
C SER A 65 0.25 -22.49 -6.30
N THR A 66 -0.26 -22.35 -7.51
CA THR A 66 0.20 -23.10 -8.67
C THR A 66 1.54 -22.56 -9.18
N PHE A 67 2.51 -23.46 -9.38
CA PHE A 67 3.76 -23.18 -10.08
C PHE A 67 3.69 -23.66 -11.51
N VAL A 68 4.51 -23.10 -12.38
CA VAL A 68 4.69 -23.57 -13.74
C VAL A 68 6.17 -23.74 -14.02
N LEU A 69 6.59 -24.98 -14.28
CA LEU A 69 7.92 -25.25 -14.81
C LEU A 69 7.90 -24.99 -16.31
N VAL A 70 8.72 -24.07 -16.79
CA VAL A 70 8.92 -23.75 -18.21
C VAL A 70 10.32 -24.16 -18.61
N VAL A 71 10.43 -24.94 -19.67
CA VAL A 71 11.69 -25.44 -20.20
C VAL A 71 11.81 -25.04 -21.66
N GLN A 72 12.83 -24.25 -21.99
CA GLN A 72 13.10 -23.76 -23.34
C GLN A 72 14.29 -24.48 -23.95
N ALA A 73 14.13 -25.00 -25.15
CA ALA A 73 15.26 -25.59 -25.91
C ALA A 73 16.24 -24.49 -26.32
N ASP A 74 17.55 -24.68 -26.02
CA ASP A 74 18.60 -23.68 -26.26
C ASP A 74 18.87 -23.42 -27.76
N ASP A 75 18.58 -24.40 -28.61
CA ASP A 75 18.72 -24.30 -30.06
C ASP A 75 17.56 -23.66 -30.80
N GLY A 76 16.51 -23.28 -30.05
CA GLY A 76 15.24 -22.71 -30.60
C GLY A 76 14.46 -23.72 -31.45
N ALA A 77 14.81 -25.01 -31.43
CA ALA A 77 14.06 -26.05 -32.11
C ALA A 77 12.76 -26.36 -31.37
N LYS A 78 11.77 -26.92 -32.10
CA LYS A 78 10.55 -27.39 -31.46
C LYS A 78 10.83 -28.39 -30.36
N ALA A 79 10.09 -28.31 -29.27
CA ALA A 79 10.20 -29.21 -28.12
C ALA A 79 10.17 -30.69 -28.58
N SER A 80 11.29 -31.39 -28.36
CA SER A 80 11.41 -32.78 -28.73
C SER A 80 10.71 -33.73 -27.74
N PRO A 81 10.35 -34.97 -28.12
CA PRO A 81 9.80 -35.94 -27.18
C PRO A 81 10.74 -36.22 -25.99
N ALA A 82 12.05 -36.13 -26.19
CA ALA A 82 13.02 -36.24 -25.09
C ALA A 82 12.90 -35.08 -24.10
N LEU A 83 12.82 -33.86 -24.61
CA LEU A 83 12.62 -32.68 -23.77
C LEU A 83 11.32 -32.76 -22.95
N VAL A 84 10.24 -33.27 -23.55
CA VAL A 84 8.96 -33.49 -22.85
C VAL A 84 9.12 -34.49 -21.70
N GLN A 85 9.85 -35.60 -21.90
CA GLN A 85 10.11 -36.56 -20.83
C GLN A 85 11.01 -35.98 -19.73
N GLU A 86 12.02 -35.23 -20.08
CA GLU A 86 12.91 -34.57 -19.12
C GLU A 86 12.14 -33.48 -18.32
N THR A 87 11.27 -32.71 -18.97
CA THR A 87 10.38 -31.74 -18.32
C THR A 87 9.46 -32.43 -17.34
N ALA A 88 8.85 -33.57 -17.71
CA ALA A 88 7.99 -34.33 -16.81
C ALA A 88 8.76 -34.84 -15.58
N ALA A 89 9.97 -35.37 -15.78
CA ALA A 89 10.82 -35.82 -14.69
C ALA A 89 11.29 -34.67 -13.78
N ALA A 90 11.61 -33.50 -14.35
CA ALA A 90 11.97 -32.30 -13.59
C ALA A 90 10.81 -31.74 -12.79
N ALA A 91 9.61 -31.68 -13.39
CA ALA A 91 8.40 -31.27 -12.71
C ALA A 91 8.05 -32.20 -11.53
N GLN A 92 8.27 -33.54 -11.70
CA GLN A 92 8.05 -34.47 -10.60
C GLN A 92 9.07 -34.27 -9.47
N ARG A 93 10.37 -34.05 -9.77
CA ARG A 93 11.35 -33.71 -8.75
C ARG A 93 11.01 -32.42 -8.00
N ALA A 94 10.53 -31.40 -8.70
CA ALA A 94 10.10 -30.16 -8.09
C ALA A 94 8.86 -30.37 -7.17
N ALA A 95 7.91 -31.19 -7.62
CA ALA A 95 6.74 -31.55 -6.82
C ALA A 95 7.09 -32.34 -5.55
N ASP A 96 8.05 -33.28 -5.67
CA ASP A 96 8.53 -34.05 -4.53
C ASP A 96 9.24 -33.15 -3.50
N ALA A 97 10.00 -32.14 -3.96
CA ALA A 97 10.62 -31.14 -3.09
C ALA A 97 9.61 -30.18 -2.44
N LEU A 98 8.52 -29.86 -3.14
CA LEU A 98 7.44 -29.06 -2.61
C LEU A 98 6.64 -29.85 -1.55
N GLY A 99 6.47 -31.16 -1.71
CA GLY A 99 5.54 -32.00 -0.94
C GLY A 99 4.09 -31.63 -1.26
N GLU A 100 3.15 -32.48 -0.94
CA GLU A 100 1.71 -32.23 -1.15
C GLU A 100 1.39 -31.56 -2.50
N ALA A 101 2.00 -32.07 -3.59
CA ALA A 101 1.90 -31.46 -4.91
C ALA A 101 1.49 -32.48 -5.97
N ARG A 102 0.81 -31.98 -7.00
CA ARG A 102 0.42 -32.73 -8.20
C ARG A 102 1.06 -32.11 -9.43
N VAL A 103 1.54 -32.93 -10.34
CA VAL A 103 2.10 -32.49 -11.62
C VAL A 103 1.06 -32.69 -12.72
N GLY A 104 0.74 -31.60 -13.42
CA GLY A 104 -0.09 -31.63 -14.62
C GLY A 104 0.63 -32.26 -15.80
N GLY A 105 -0.10 -32.60 -16.87
CA GLY A 105 0.49 -33.08 -18.11
C GLY A 105 1.42 -32.05 -18.74
N VAL A 106 2.59 -32.50 -19.27
CA VAL A 106 3.49 -31.62 -19.99
C VAL A 106 2.83 -31.18 -21.30
N GLN A 107 2.81 -29.88 -21.52
CA GLN A 107 2.32 -29.24 -22.75
C GLN A 107 3.52 -28.67 -23.52
N THR A 108 3.35 -28.47 -24.83
CA THR A 108 4.38 -27.92 -25.69
C THR A 108 3.81 -26.79 -26.54
N SER A 109 4.61 -25.72 -26.71
CA SER A 109 4.30 -24.63 -27.65
C SER A 109 5.62 -24.11 -28.23
N GLY A 110 5.82 -24.28 -29.54
CA GLY A 110 7.05 -23.89 -30.19
C GLY A 110 8.28 -24.64 -29.62
N ASP A 111 9.24 -23.92 -29.10
CA ASP A 111 10.48 -24.39 -28.45
C ASP A 111 10.31 -24.62 -26.93
N LEU A 112 9.10 -24.38 -26.40
CA LEU A 112 8.79 -24.53 -24.97
C LEU A 112 8.11 -25.88 -24.68
N ALA A 113 8.53 -26.51 -23.57
CA ALA A 113 7.80 -27.55 -22.87
C ALA A 113 7.46 -27.00 -21.45
N TYR A 114 6.24 -27.13 -20.98
CA TYR A 114 5.84 -26.62 -19.69
C TYR A 114 4.88 -27.55 -18.97
N ALA A 115 4.94 -27.51 -17.62
CA ALA A 115 4.06 -28.31 -16.78
C ALA A 115 3.62 -27.48 -15.55
N ALA A 116 2.31 -27.54 -15.25
CA ALA A 116 1.78 -26.97 -14.01
C ALA A 116 2.09 -27.90 -12.83
N ILE A 117 2.42 -27.32 -11.67
CA ILE A 117 2.64 -28.00 -10.40
C ILE A 117 1.70 -27.35 -9.39
N GLY A 118 0.56 -27.99 -9.13
CA GLY A 118 -0.44 -27.55 -8.17
C GLY A 118 -0.13 -28.07 -6.77
N THR A 119 -0.46 -27.30 -5.73
CA THR A 119 -0.29 -27.72 -4.34
C THR A 119 -1.45 -27.23 -3.49
N THR A 120 -1.69 -27.90 -2.36
CA THR A 120 -2.64 -27.50 -1.31
C THR A 120 -2.00 -26.59 -0.26
N LEU A 121 -0.69 -26.37 -0.33
CA LEU A 121 0.03 -25.51 0.60
C LEU A 121 -0.42 -24.05 0.46
N GLU A 122 -0.47 -23.36 1.58
CA GLU A 122 -0.64 -21.91 1.60
C GLU A 122 0.48 -21.21 0.83
N PRO A 123 0.22 -20.09 0.12
CA PRO A 123 1.24 -19.39 -0.67
C PRO A 123 2.52 -19.07 0.09
N SER A 124 2.41 -18.68 1.37
CA SER A 124 3.55 -18.40 2.24
C SER A 124 4.42 -19.64 2.51
N ALA A 125 3.80 -20.77 2.78
CA ALA A 125 4.49 -22.03 3.01
C ALA A 125 5.13 -22.59 1.72
N ALA A 126 4.44 -22.45 0.59
CA ALA A 126 4.95 -22.82 -0.72
C ALA A 126 6.13 -21.94 -1.15
N GLN A 127 6.08 -20.63 -0.86
CA GLN A 127 7.13 -19.65 -1.19
C GLN A 127 8.49 -20.00 -0.57
N VAL A 128 8.50 -20.51 0.67
CA VAL A 128 9.74 -20.91 1.36
C VAL A 128 10.42 -22.08 0.64
N ARG A 129 9.67 -22.92 -0.08
CA ARG A 129 10.18 -24.13 -0.75
C ARG A 129 10.66 -23.89 -2.19
N VAL A 130 10.51 -22.68 -2.75
CA VAL A 130 10.89 -22.35 -4.13
C VAL A 130 12.35 -22.70 -4.44
N GLU A 131 13.29 -22.37 -3.54
CA GLU A 131 14.70 -22.69 -3.75
C GLU A 131 14.96 -24.20 -3.76
N ALA A 132 14.33 -24.95 -2.88
CA ALA A 132 14.43 -26.42 -2.86
C ALA A 132 13.85 -27.04 -4.14
N MET A 133 12.77 -26.46 -4.69
CA MET A 133 12.22 -26.88 -5.99
C MET A 133 13.24 -26.62 -7.13
N ARG A 134 13.86 -25.44 -7.16
CA ARG A 134 14.91 -25.10 -8.16
C ARG A 134 16.10 -26.04 -8.11
N GLU A 135 16.61 -26.32 -6.91
CA GLU A 135 17.68 -27.27 -6.71
C GLU A 135 17.28 -28.68 -7.17
N ALA A 136 16.05 -29.11 -6.91
CA ALA A 136 15.54 -30.41 -7.34
C ALA A 136 15.32 -30.51 -8.86
N ILE A 137 14.92 -29.43 -9.53
CA ILE A 137 14.82 -29.36 -10.99
C ILE A 137 16.20 -29.62 -11.57
N GLY A 138 17.21 -28.91 -11.12
CA GLY A 138 18.58 -29.00 -11.63
C GLY A 138 18.72 -28.56 -13.09
N PRO A 139 19.96 -28.55 -13.64
CA PRO A 139 20.20 -28.22 -15.03
C PRO A 139 19.74 -29.35 -15.96
N LEU A 140 19.08 -29.00 -17.06
CA LEU A 140 18.71 -29.89 -18.14
C LEU A 140 19.68 -29.70 -19.33
N ALA A 141 20.09 -30.80 -19.97
CA ALA A 141 21.05 -30.76 -21.07
C ALA A 141 20.41 -30.11 -22.32
N GLY A 142 20.99 -29.00 -22.83
CA GLY A 142 20.51 -28.32 -24.04
C GLY A 142 19.18 -27.57 -23.85
N ALA A 143 18.84 -27.25 -22.62
CA ALA A 143 17.61 -26.46 -22.32
C ALA A 143 17.80 -25.60 -21.09
N THR A 144 17.16 -24.44 -21.12
CA THR A 144 17.08 -23.50 -20.01
C THR A 144 15.77 -23.68 -19.28
N THR A 145 15.82 -23.78 -17.94
CA THR A 145 14.68 -24.02 -17.08
C THR A 145 14.28 -22.74 -16.33
N TYR A 146 12.98 -22.53 -16.13
CA TYR A 146 12.40 -21.43 -15.37
C TYR A 146 11.28 -21.96 -14.49
N LEU A 147 11.37 -21.73 -13.19
CA LEU A 147 10.26 -21.98 -12.27
C LEU A 147 9.44 -20.68 -12.09
N SER A 148 8.24 -20.66 -12.63
CA SER A 148 7.33 -19.51 -12.66
C SER A 148 6.03 -19.80 -11.87
N GLY A 149 5.09 -18.86 -11.91
CA GLY A 149 3.85 -18.86 -11.14
C GLY A 149 3.89 -17.78 -10.06
N GLN A 150 2.72 -17.34 -9.58
CA GLN A 150 2.61 -16.20 -8.68
C GLN A 150 3.48 -16.33 -7.42
N THR A 151 3.52 -17.52 -6.84
CA THR A 151 4.31 -17.78 -5.62
C THR A 151 5.82 -17.68 -5.88
N ALA A 152 6.30 -18.16 -7.04
CA ALA A 152 7.70 -18.03 -7.43
C ALA A 152 8.07 -16.57 -7.73
N ILE A 153 7.18 -15.84 -8.42
CA ILE A 153 7.35 -14.41 -8.69
C ILE A 153 7.43 -13.61 -7.38
N ASN A 154 6.52 -13.85 -6.45
CA ASN A 154 6.55 -13.19 -5.15
C ASN A 154 7.84 -13.47 -4.37
N ARG A 155 8.38 -14.69 -4.46
CA ARG A 155 9.66 -15.06 -3.85
C ARG A 155 10.81 -14.26 -4.43
N ASP A 156 10.87 -14.13 -5.76
CA ASP A 156 11.93 -13.40 -6.45
C ASP A 156 11.85 -11.90 -6.27
N LEU A 157 10.62 -11.37 -6.14
CA LEU A 157 10.38 -9.93 -5.93
C LEU A 157 10.74 -9.48 -4.50
N GLN A 158 10.55 -10.32 -3.51
CA GLN A 158 10.73 -9.94 -2.11
C GLN A 158 12.12 -9.33 -1.82
N PRO A 159 13.25 -9.94 -2.23
CA PRO A 159 14.57 -9.32 -2.02
C PRO A 159 14.76 -8.00 -2.76
N ILE A 160 14.11 -7.83 -3.93
CA ILE A 160 14.17 -6.59 -4.71
C ILE A 160 13.43 -5.48 -3.98
N VAL A 161 12.22 -5.77 -3.52
CA VAL A 161 11.41 -4.82 -2.73
C VAL A 161 12.13 -4.43 -1.44
N ASP A 162 12.71 -5.39 -0.72
CA ASP A 162 13.48 -5.13 0.50
C ASP A 162 14.71 -4.26 0.23
N GLN A 163 15.44 -4.52 -0.88
CA GLN A 163 16.58 -3.69 -1.27
C GLN A 163 16.16 -2.28 -1.69
N ASP A 164 15.08 -2.14 -2.42
CA ASP A 164 14.60 -0.83 -2.87
C ASP A 164 14.06 0.00 -1.70
N LEU A 165 13.41 -0.63 -0.73
CA LEU A 165 13.03 0.00 0.53
C LEU A 165 14.26 0.49 1.31
N LEU A 166 15.27 -0.38 1.49
CA LEU A 166 16.51 -0.01 2.15
C LEU A 166 17.24 1.13 1.42
N ARG A 167 17.28 1.11 0.08
CA ARG A 167 17.83 2.21 -0.73
C ARG A 167 17.05 3.49 -0.53
N GLY A 168 15.70 3.40 -0.55
CA GLY A 168 14.83 4.54 -0.27
C GLY A 168 15.11 5.15 1.10
N GLU A 169 15.19 4.35 2.15
CA GLU A 169 15.52 4.79 3.51
C GLU A 169 16.93 5.38 3.60
N LEU A 170 17.94 4.75 2.96
CA LEU A 170 19.31 5.24 2.93
C LEU A 170 19.47 6.57 2.18
N ILE A 171 18.57 6.91 1.27
CA ILE A 171 18.54 8.20 0.57
C ILE A 171 17.71 9.21 1.36
N ALA A 172 16.51 8.81 1.81
CA ALA A 172 15.58 9.71 2.51
C ALA A 172 16.12 10.17 3.86
N LEU A 173 16.74 9.28 4.66
CA LEU A 173 17.21 9.61 5.99
C LEU A 173 18.34 10.66 5.99
N PRO A 174 19.40 10.57 5.16
CA PRO A 174 20.39 11.64 5.03
C PRO A 174 19.79 12.98 4.56
N ILE A 175 18.87 12.94 3.60
CA ILE A 175 18.19 14.15 3.12
C ILE A 175 17.39 14.78 4.26
N ALA A 176 16.62 14.00 5.00
CA ALA A 176 15.88 14.47 6.18
C ALA A 176 16.80 15.08 7.23
N ILE A 177 17.95 14.43 7.53
CA ILE A 177 18.96 14.95 8.46
C ILE A 177 19.52 16.27 7.96
N ILE A 178 19.88 16.40 6.68
CA ILE A 178 20.39 17.63 6.08
C ILE A 178 19.36 18.75 6.19
N VAL A 179 18.09 18.47 5.85
CA VAL A 179 17.00 19.46 5.93
C VAL A 179 16.78 19.88 7.38
N LEU A 180 16.73 18.93 8.33
CA LEU A 180 16.62 19.22 9.76
C LEU A 180 17.81 20.04 10.29
N LEU A 181 19.05 19.70 9.87
CA LEU A 181 20.23 20.49 10.21
C LEU A 181 20.14 21.92 9.66
N PHE A 182 19.60 22.07 8.45
CA PHE A 182 19.41 23.37 7.83
C PHE A 182 18.33 24.20 8.54
N ILE A 183 17.28 23.55 9.06
CA ILE A 183 16.19 24.20 9.81
C ILE A 183 16.67 24.58 11.21
N PHE A 184 17.24 23.62 11.93
CA PHE A 184 17.65 23.82 13.32
C PHE A 184 19.03 24.41 13.49
N GLY A 185 19.93 24.16 12.55
CA GLY A 185 21.31 24.65 12.57
C GLY A 185 22.22 24.02 13.63
N THR A 186 21.72 23.06 14.40
CA THR A 186 22.48 22.39 15.49
C THR A 186 22.22 20.89 15.50
N LEU A 187 23.26 20.08 15.77
CA LEU A 187 23.16 18.62 15.82
C LEU A 187 22.21 18.14 16.93
N ILE A 188 22.23 18.77 18.10
CA ILE A 188 21.41 18.33 19.24
C ILE A 188 19.91 18.55 18.93
N ALA A 189 19.53 19.66 18.30
CA ALA A 189 18.15 19.90 17.92
C ALA A 189 17.68 18.94 16.81
N THR A 190 18.57 18.54 15.89
CA THR A 190 18.31 17.55 14.85
C THR A 190 18.18 16.13 15.41
N PHE A 191 18.93 15.81 16.47
CA PHE A 191 18.83 14.50 17.12
C PHE A 191 17.47 14.23 17.76
N VAL A 192 16.77 15.26 18.26
CA VAL A 192 15.47 15.08 18.94
C VAL A 192 14.40 14.46 18.01
N PRO A 193 14.16 14.95 16.78
CA PRO A 193 13.28 14.29 15.80
C PRO A 193 13.66 12.84 15.48
N LEU A 194 14.95 12.58 15.31
CA LEU A 194 15.44 11.23 15.02
C LEU A 194 15.21 10.27 16.18
N ALA A 195 15.50 10.71 17.41
CA ALA A 195 15.21 9.92 18.62
C ALA A 195 13.72 9.67 18.80
N PHE A 196 12.89 10.61 18.38
CA PHE A 196 11.44 10.46 18.41
C PHE A 196 10.97 9.42 17.40
N ALA A 197 11.44 9.45 16.15
CA ALA A 197 11.15 8.45 15.14
C ALA A 197 11.60 7.05 15.58
N LEU A 198 12.84 6.94 16.08
CA LEU A 198 13.40 5.70 16.62
C LEU A 198 12.57 5.14 17.79
N ALA A 199 11.90 5.99 18.55
CA ALA A 199 11.03 5.55 19.63
C ALA A 199 9.65 5.08 19.14
N THR A 200 9.06 5.76 18.15
CA THR A 200 7.67 5.52 17.73
C THR A 200 7.54 4.35 16.77
N VAL A 201 8.44 4.20 15.80
CA VAL A 201 8.33 3.17 14.75
C VAL A 201 8.48 1.75 15.33
N PRO A 202 9.56 1.38 16.05
CA PRO A 202 9.69 0.03 16.61
C PRO A 202 8.60 -0.28 17.63
N THR A 203 8.18 0.71 18.44
CA THR A 203 7.08 0.51 19.39
C THR A 203 5.77 0.19 18.67
N THR A 204 5.49 0.87 17.56
CA THR A 204 4.30 0.58 16.73
C THR A 204 4.38 -0.79 16.11
N LEU A 205 5.53 -1.17 15.53
CA LEU A 205 5.74 -2.51 14.95
C LEU A 205 5.56 -3.61 16.01
N GLY A 206 5.98 -3.37 17.25
CA GLY A 206 5.72 -4.29 18.36
C GLY A 206 4.22 -4.47 18.66
N ILE A 207 3.42 -3.39 18.54
CA ILE A 207 1.95 -3.49 18.71
C ILE A 207 1.33 -4.20 17.50
N VAL A 208 1.81 -3.94 16.30
CA VAL A 208 1.40 -4.64 15.08
C VAL A 208 1.69 -6.13 15.18
N TRP A 209 2.85 -6.52 15.73
CA TRP A 209 3.19 -7.91 16.01
C TRP A 209 2.18 -8.58 16.95
N ILE A 210 1.75 -7.90 18.01
CA ILE A 210 0.70 -8.41 18.91
C ILE A 210 -0.63 -8.58 18.16
N ALA A 211 -0.99 -7.61 17.30
CA ALA A 211 -2.20 -7.67 16.48
C ALA A 211 -2.14 -8.82 15.45
N ALA A 212 -0.99 -9.07 14.85
CA ALA A 212 -0.76 -10.12 13.85
C ALA A 212 -1.00 -11.55 14.40
N HIS A 213 -0.94 -11.75 15.73
CA HIS A 213 -1.35 -13.01 16.35
C HIS A 213 -2.86 -13.22 16.47
N ARG A 214 -3.66 -12.20 16.15
CA ARG A 214 -5.12 -12.22 16.32
C ARG A 214 -5.90 -11.96 15.04
N ILE A 215 -5.29 -11.25 14.10
CA ILE A 215 -5.86 -10.87 12.81
C ILE A 215 -4.82 -11.02 11.72
N ASP A 216 -5.26 -11.43 10.54
CA ASP A 216 -4.38 -11.49 9.37
C ASP A 216 -3.89 -10.10 9.02
N MET A 217 -2.57 -9.95 8.92
CA MET A 217 -1.91 -8.69 8.62
C MET A 217 -1.14 -8.80 7.31
N ALA A 218 -1.32 -7.82 6.43
CA ALA A 218 -0.61 -7.77 5.15
C ALA A 218 0.85 -7.32 5.32
N ILE A 219 1.75 -7.81 4.47
CA ILE A 219 3.17 -7.41 4.48
C ILE A 219 3.36 -5.90 4.33
N TYR A 220 2.48 -5.22 3.61
CA TYR A 220 2.53 -3.77 3.40
C TYR A 220 2.39 -2.93 4.67
N VAL A 221 1.89 -3.52 5.77
CA VAL A 221 1.72 -2.81 7.06
C VAL A 221 3.05 -2.36 7.64
N THR A 222 4.11 -3.16 7.50
CA THR A 222 5.46 -2.79 7.97
C THR A 222 5.99 -1.57 7.24
N ASN A 223 5.86 -1.56 5.92
CA ASN A 223 6.29 -0.45 5.07
C ASN A 223 5.52 0.83 5.37
N LEU A 224 4.19 0.70 5.51
CA LEU A 224 3.31 1.81 5.87
C LEU A 224 3.68 2.41 7.23
N VAL A 225 3.86 1.57 8.26
CA VAL A 225 4.22 2.02 9.62
C VAL A 225 5.58 2.70 9.61
N THR A 226 6.57 2.18 8.87
CA THR A 226 7.91 2.76 8.81
C THR A 226 7.88 4.09 8.06
N LEU A 227 7.36 4.15 6.83
CA LEU A 227 7.36 5.36 6.01
C LEU A 227 6.52 6.48 6.64
N ILE A 228 5.26 6.20 6.95
CA ILE A 228 4.37 7.20 7.58
C ILE A 228 4.87 7.53 8.98
N GLY A 229 5.36 6.54 9.72
CA GLY A 229 5.85 6.71 11.08
C GLY A 229 7.05 7.65 11.16
N ILE A 230 8.04 7.52 10.28
CA ILE A 230 9.18 8.44 10.21
C ILE A 230 8.69 9.85 9.85
N GLY A 231 7.83 9.98 8.84
CA GLY A 231 7.27 11.27 8.42
C GLY A 231 6.55 12.00 9.55
N ILE A 232 5.55 11.36 10.16
CA ILE A 232 4.77 11.91 11.29
C ILE A 232 5.68 12.22 12.49
N ALA A 233 6.63 11.34 12.79
CA ALA A 233 7.54 11.54 13.91
C ALA A 233 8.40 12.78 13.74
N ILE A 234 8.96 12.97 12.54
CA ILE A 234 9.77 14.14 12.22
C ILE A 234 8.92 15.41 12.30
N ASP A 235 7.73 15.40 11.71
CA ASP A 235 6.84 16.56 11.65
C ASP A 235 6.38 17.03 13.03
N TYR A 236 5.90 16.12 13.88
CA TYR A 236 5.44 16.49 15.22
C TYR A 236 6.57 16.97 16.09
N SER A 237 7.71 16.32 16.00
CA SER A 237 8.89 16.76 16.76
C SER A 237 9.45 18.08 16.24
N LEU A 238 9.46 18.31 14.91
CA LEU A 238 9.86 19.57 14.29
C LEU A 238 9.04 20.74 14.84
N LEU A 239 7.73 20.56 14.86
CA LEU A 239 6.77 21.55 15.35
C LEU A 239 7.02 21.93 16.82
N VAL A 240 7.16 20.93 17.69
CA VAL A 240 7.35 21.14 19.12
C VAL A 240 8.74 21.71 19.41
N VAL A 241 9.81 21.20 18.76
CA VAL A 241 11.17 21.70 18.92
C VAL A 241 11.30 23.15 18.44
N TYR A 242 10.66 23.48 17.31
CA TYR A 242 10.65 24.85 16.79
C TYR A 242 9.97 25.80 17.77
N ARG A 243 8.77 25.45 18.26
CA ARG A 243 8.04 26.26 19.24
C ARG A 243 8.84 26.41 20.54
N PHE A 244 9.44 25.36 21.03
CA PHE A 244 10.27 25.40 22.21
C PHE A 244 11.46 26.38 22.05
N ARG A 245 12.07 26.42 20.88
CA ARG A 245 13.14 27.38 20.58
C ARG A 245 12.64 28.83 20.51
N GLU A 246 11.42 29.07 19.97
CA GLU A 246 10.81 30.40 20.01
C GLU A 246 10.64 30.89 21.45
N GLU A 247 10.12 30.04 22.34
CA GLU A 247 9.93 30.38 23.76
C GLU A 247 11.27 30.63 24.48
N MET A 248 12.26 29.79 24.21
CA MET A 248 13.61 30.00 24.73
C MET A 248 14.21 31.36 24.31
N MET A 249 14.06 31.73 23.04
CA MET A 249 14.50 33.02 22.53
C MET A 249 13.73 34.17 23.15
N ALA A 250 12.42 34.03 23.38
CA ALA A 250 11.64 35.05 24.08
C ALA A 250 12.12 35.31 25.52
N ILE A 251 12.50 34.26 26.24
CA ILE A 251 13.10 34.37 27.57
C ILE A 251 14.46 35.04 27.48
N GLN A 252 15.29 34.66 26.51
CA GLN A 252 16.63 35.28 26.33
C GLN A 252 16.51 36.76 25.97
N ARG A 253 15.56 37.18 25.12
CA ARG A 253 15.29 38.59 24.80
C ARG A 253 14.86 39.38 26.03
N ARG A 254 14.03 38.80 26.90
CA ARG A 254 13.64 39.44 28.18
C ARG A 254 14.82 39.69 29.11
N LYS A 255 15.83 38.81 29.12
CA LYS A 255 17.06 38.97 29.94
C LYS A 255 18.00 40.04 29.45
N LEU A 256 18.14 40.22 28.15
CA LEU A 256 19.11 41.13 27.54
C LEU A 256 18.59 42.57 27.43
N GLY A 257 17.29 42.83 27.60
CA GLY A 257 16.73 44.11 27.22
C GLY A 257 16.85 44.33 25.69
N HIS A 258 17.16 45.56 25.27
CA HIS A 258 17.14 45.94 23.84
C HIS A 258 18.51 45.83 23.13
N GLU A 259 19.60 45.51 23.86
CA GLU A 259 20.95 45.49 23.30
C GLU A 259 21.68 44.15 23.54
N GLY A 260 22.10 43.48 22.45
CA GLY A 260 22.98 42.31 22.48
C GLY A 260 22.51 41.08 21.73
N ASP A 261 23.43 40.13 21.52
CA ASP A 261 23.16 38.84 20.87
C ASP A 261 22.38 37.93 21.84
N VAL A 262 21.09 37.89 21.65
CA VAL A 262 20.09 37.13 22.45
C VAL A 262 20.50 35.68 22.70
N ARG A 263 21.20 35.06 21.77
CA ARG A 263 21.55 33.63 21.83
C ARG A 263 22.81 33.32 22.61
N ARG A 264 23.52 34.33 23.08
CA ARG A 264 24.70 34.18 23.96
C ARG A 264 24.34 34.03 25.42
N VAL A 265 23.09 34.31 25.79
CA VAL A 265 22.63 34.19 27.18
C VAL A 265 22.34 32.75 27.52
N PRO A 266 23.11 32.16 28.45
CA PRO A 266 22.83 30.80 28.89
C PRO A 266 21.49 30.77 29.65
N LEU A 267 20.68 29.78 29.33
CA LEU A 267 19.42 29.51 30.05
C LEU A 267 19.70 28.53 31.21
N SER A 268 19.12 28.85 32.36
CA SER A 268 19.07 27.93 33.50
C SER A 268 18.08 26.80 33.27
N ARG A 269 18.14 25.74 34.06
CA ARG A 269 17.17 24.64 34.01
C ARG A 269 15.73 25.11 34.34
N GLU A 270 15.58 26.13 35.19
CA GLU A 270 14.26 26.71 35.49
C GLU A 270 13.67 27.40 34.30
N GLU A 271 14.45 28.15 33.55
CA GLU A 271 14.03 28.85 32.33
C GLU A 271 13.73 27.90 31.21
N VAL A 272 14.41 26.76 31.09
CA VAL A 272 14.07 25.67 30.19
C VAL A 272 12.67 25.11 30.53
N ARG A 273 12.35 24.96 31.81
CA ARG A 273 11.00 24.56 32.28
C ARG A 273 9.94 25.62 32.01
N GLU A 274 10.29 26.89 32.17
CA GLU A 274 9.42 28.02 31.83
C GLU A 274 9.05 27.97 30.35
N ALA A 275 10.00 27.74 29.44
CA ALA A 275 9.77 27.61 28.01
C ALA A 275 8.93 26.36 27.63
N LEU A 276 9.07 25.26 28.40
CA LEU A 276 8.38 24.00 28.09
C LEU A 276 6.85 24.10 28.25
N ARG A 277 6.38 24.88 29.25
CA ARG A 277 4.94 25.01 29.54
C ARG A 277 4.15 25.60 28.37
N PRO A 278 4.44 26.81 27.86
CA PRO A 278 3.73 27.38 26.72
C PRO A 278 3.94 26.53 25.44
N THR A 279 5.12 25.93 25.27
CA THR A 279 5.37 25.01 24.15
C THR A 279 4.35 23.88 24.12
N MET A 280 4.15 23.19 25.25
CA MET A 280 3.21 22.07 25.32
C MET A 280 1.76 22.52 25.31
N GLU A 281 1.47 23.73 25.76
CA GLU A 281 0.12 24.30 25.71
C GLU A 281 -0.32 24.53 24.26
N TYR A 282 0.53 25.08 23.41
CA TYR A 282 0.18 25.40 22.02
C TYR A 282 0.54 24.26 21.06
N ALA A 283 1.82 23.90 20.95
CA ALA A 283 2.27 22.87 20.03
C ALA A 283 1.79 21.48 20.44
N GLY A 284 1.70 21.18 21.73
CA GLY A 284 1.19 19.91 22.22
C GLY A 284 -0.29 19.69 21.88
N HIS A 285 -1.14 20.75 21.98
CA HIS A 285 -2.53 20.64 21.53
C HIS A 285 -2.62 20.47 20.01
N ALA A 286 -1.82 21.22 19.26
CA ALA A 286 -1.80 21.10 17.81
C ALA A 286 -1.45 19.67 17.39
N VAL A 287 -0.40 19.07 17.94
CA VAL A 287 0.02 17.69 17.64
C VAL A 287 -1.06 16.66 18.00
N VAL A 288 -1.77 16.82 19.13
CA VAL A 288 -2.84 15.89 19.49
C VAL A 288 -4.01 15.97 18.52
N PHE A 289 -4.47 17.17 18.17
CA PHE A 289 -5.56 17.31 17.20
C PHE A 289 -5.16 16.82 15.82
N SER A 290 -3.98 17.19 15.37
CA SER A 290 -3.38 16.79 14.13
C SER A 290 -3.23 15.26 14.05
N GLY A 291 -2.62 14.63 15.04
CA GLY A 291 -2.48 13.19 15.08
C GLY A 291 -3.82 12.43 15.13
N LEU A 292 -4.84 13.01 15.76
CA LEU A 292 -6.19 12.43 15.72
C LEU A 292 -6.82 12.51 14.33
N THR A 293 -6.59 13.58 13.56
CA THR A 293 -7.10 13.67 12.18
C THR A 293 -6.44 12.65 11.26
N VAL A 294 -5.12 12.45 11.39
CA VAL A 294 -4.40 11.38 10.66
C VAL A 294 -4.92 10.00 11.09
N ALA A 295 -5.06 9.77 12.39
CA ALA A 295 -5.59 8.52 12.92
C ALA A 295 -6.99 8.20 12.37
N VAL A 296 -7.87 9.19 12.26
CA VAL A 296 -9.22 9.04 11.68
C VAL A 296 -9.15 8.73 10.20
N GLY A 297 -8.31 9.43 9.42
CA GLY A 297 -8.11 9.15 8.00
C GLY A 297 -7.74 7.69 7.76
N LEU A 298 -6.72 7.21 8.46
CA LEU A 298 -6.21 5.84 8.32
C LEU A 298 -7.14 4.79 8.98
N ALA A 299 -7.84 5.14 10.08
CA ALA A 299 -8.84 4.27 10.68
C ALA A 299 -10.02 3.98 9.73
N GLY A 300 -10.32 4.89 8.81
CA GLY A 300 -11.33 4.68 7.79
C GLY A 300 -11.08 3.43 6.94
N LEU A 301 -9.81 3.07 6.71
CA LEU A 301 -9.44 1.84 5.99
C LEU A 301 -9.90 0.56 6.69
N ILE A 302 -10.11 0.61 8.03
CA ILE A 302 -10.61 -0.55 8.80
C ILE A 302 -12.07 -0.88 8.44
N LEU A 303 -12.82 0.10 7.92
CA LEU A 303 -14.22 -0.08 7.52
C LEU A 303 -14.38 -0.85 6.21
N LEU A 304 -13.30 -0.99 5.44
CA LEU A 304 -13.33 -1.69 4.16
C LEU A 304 -13.36 -3.21 4.39
N PRO A 305 -14.15 -3.95 3.61
CA PRO A 305 -14.31 -5.41 3.74
C PRO A 305 -13.14 -6.20 3.12
N LEU A 306 -11.96 -5.62 3.06
CA LEU A 306 -10.75 -6.18 2.47
C LEU A 306 -9.70 -6.43 3.55
N PRO A 307 -9.36 -7.67 3.88
CA PRO A 307 -8.46 -8.00 4.98
C PRO A 307 -7.12 -7.26 4.90
N PHE A 308 -6.49 -7.17 3.71
CA PHE A 308 -5.19 -6.52 3.57
C PHE A 308 -5.26 -5.00 3.78
N ILE A 309 -6.29 -4.29 3.23
CA ILE A 309 -6.47 -2.85 3.45
C ILE A 309 -6.86 -2.57 4.91
N ARG A 310 -7.71 -3.42 5.48
CA ARG A 310 -8.11 -3.34 6.89
C ARG A 310 -6.90 -3.45 7.82
N SER A 311 -5.97 -4.34 7.51
CA SER A 311 -4.71 -4.49 8.26
C SER A 311 -3.84 -3.24 8.16
N MET A 312 -3.74 -2.62 6.97
CA MET A 312 -3.08 -1.33 6.78
C MET A 312 -3.75 -0.22 7.60
N GLY A 313 -5.07 -0.25 7.70
CA GLY A 313 -5.85 0.64 8.56
C GLY A 313 -5.50 0.49 10.04
N VAL A 314 -5.28 -0.74 10.52
CA VAL A 314 -4.86 -1.02 11.91
C VAL A 314 -3.47 -0.44 12.18
N GLY A 315 -2.47 -0.76 11.34
CA GLY A 315 -1.12 -0.19 11.45
C GLY A 315 -1.13 1.33 11.37
N GLY A 316 -1.88 1.85 10.38
CA GLY A 316 -2.08 3.28 10.14
C GLY A 316 -2.77 4.03 11.28
N LEU A 317 -3.66 3.39 12.03
CA LEU A 317 -4.27 3.95 13.24
C LEU A 317 -3.29 3.98 14.40
N VAL A 318 -2.52 2.91 14.59
CA VAL A 318 -1.63 2.76 15.76
C VAL A 318 -0.48 3.79 15.70
N ILE A 319 0.14 4.02 14.55
CA ILE A 319 1.32 4.90 14.45
C ILE A 319 1.06 6.35 14.87
N PRO A 320 0.00 7.07 14.44
CA PRO A 320 -0.27 8.40 14.93
C PRO A 320 -0.65 8.42 16.43
N LEU A 321 -1.33 7.39 16.95
CA LEU A 321 -1.65 7.29 18.38
C LEU A 321 -0.39 7.14 19.24
N ILE A 322 0.55 6.31 18.84
CA ILE A 322 1.86 6.17 19.50
C ILE A 322 2.67 7.46 19.37
N SER A 323 2.63 8.11 18.21
CA SER A 323 3.29 9.41 18.00
C SER A 323 2.69 10.50 18.90
N ILE A 324 1.37 10.55 19.08
CA ILE A 324 0.73 11.46 20.04
C ILE A 324 1.23 11.17 21.47
N LEU A 325 1.24 9.89 21.87
CA LEU A 325 1.69 9.50 23.20
C LEU A 325 3.16 9.90 23.42
N ALA A 326 4.03 9.66 22.45
CA ALA A 326 5.42 10.08 22.47
C ALA A 326 5.57 11.61 22.51
N ALA A 327 4.77 12.35 21.76
CA ALA A 327 4.80 13.82 21.71
C ALA A 327 4.40 14.47 23.03
N VAL A 328 3.51 13.85 23.81
CA VAL A 328 3.10 14.40 25.11
C VAL A 328 3.91 13.86 26.29
N THR A 329 4.71 12.80 26.09
CA THR A 329 5.53 12.17 27.15
C THR A 329 7.03 12.25 26.88
N LEU A 330 7.50 11.57 25.82
CA LEU A 330 8.93 11.48 25.50
C LEU A 330 9.51 12.82 25.08
N LEU A 331 8.85 13.54 24.18
CA LEU A 331 9.37 14.77 23.61
C LEU A 331 9.59 15.87 24.67
N PRO A 332 8.64 16.19 25.58
CA PRO A 332 8.89 17.11 26.66
C PRO A 332 9.97 16.62 27.64
N ALA A 333 10.11 15.32 27.87
CA ALA A 333 11.18 14.76 28.69
C ALA A 333 12.56 14.96 28.03
N LEU A 334 12.68 14.71 26.72
CA LEU A 334 13.91 14.97 25.95
C LEU A 334 14.26 16.46 25.94
N LEU A 335 13.28 17.34 25.71
CA LEU A 335 13.48 18.79 25.72
C LEU A 335 13.89 19.30 27.11
N SER A 336 13.33 18.75 28.18
CA SER A 336 13.76 19.07 29.55
C SER A 336 15.21 18.66 29.84
N ILE A 337 15.69 17.56 29.27
CA ILE A 337 17.05 17.05 29.40
C ILE A 337 18.02 17.85 28.50
N CYS A 338 17.69 17.94 27.21
CA CYS A 338 18.58 18.50 26.19
C CYS A 338 18.46 20.02 26.01
N GLY A 339 17.42 20.66 26.58
CA GLY A 339 17.08 22.06 26.31
C GLY A 339 18.23 23.03 26.50
N VAL A 340 19.01 22.86 27.58
CA VAL A 340 20.21 23.71 27.86
C VAL A 340 21.28 23.58 26.76
N TRP A 341 21.32 22.44 26.07
CA TRP A 341 22.33 22.13 25.06
C TRP A 341 21.84 22.27 23.62
N LEU A 342 20.55 22.53 23.38
CA LEU A 342 19.96 22.65 22.04
C LEU A 342 20.69 23.66 21.14
N GLY A 343 21.34 24.68 21.69
CA GLY A 343 22.14 25.65 20.95
C GLY A 343 23.60 25.26 20.73
N ARG A 344 24.05 24.10 21.25
CA ARG A 344 25.45 23.63 21.12
C ARG A 344 25.63 22.81 19.83
N LEU A 345 26.90 22.55 19.46
CA LEU A 345 27.27 21.79 18.24
C LEU A 345 26.61 22.35 16.97
N ARG A 346 26.89 23.64 16.72
CA ARG A 346 26.34 24.33 15.53
C ARG A 346 27.04 23.88 14.26
N VAL A 347 26.26 23.56 13.26
CA VAL A 347 26.74 23.16 11.92
C VAL A 347 26.53 24.32 10.94
N VAL A 348 25.41 25.05 11.06
CA VAL A 348 25.09 26.17 10.18
C VAL A 348 25.62 27.48 10.78
N PRO A 349 26.35 28.30 9.98
CA PRO A 349 26.90 29.59 10.46
C PRO A 349 25.78 30.51 10.99
N ARG A 350 26.10 31.24 12.08
CA ARG A 350 25.15 32.16 12.73
C ARG A 350 24.51 33.14 11.76
N ARG A 351 25.33 33.73 10.88
CA ARG A 351 24.87 34.75 9.92
C ARG A 351 23.72 34.25 9.02
N VAL A 352 23.74 32.97 8.66
CA VAL A 352 22.69 32.37 7.83
C VAL A 352 21.42 32.09 8.64
N LEU A 353 21.55 31.68 9.91
CA LEU A 353 20.41 31.41 10.78
C LEU A 353 19.72 32.70 11.26
N ASP A 354 20.51 33.71 11.59
CA ASP A 354 20.04 35.00 12.14
C ASP A 354 19.33 35.81 11.05
N ALA A 355 19.91 35.88 9.84
CA ALA A 355 19.25 36.50 8.68
C ALA A 355 17.87 35.84 8.34
N ARG A 356 17.65 34.61 8.75
CA ARG A 356 16.40 33.88 8.47
C ARG A 356 15.34 34.02 9.56
N MET A 357 15.68 34.36 10.76
CA MET A 357 14.73 34.42 11.87
C MET A 357 14.25 35.86 12.19
N ASP A 358 15.02 36.86 11.85
CA ASP A 358 14.67 38.29 12.02
C ASP A 358 14.29 38.98 10.70
N ASP A 359 14.03 38.20 9.63
CA ASP A 359 13.82 38.75 8.30
C ASP A 359 12.36 39.21 8.11
N ASP A 360 12.12 40.48 8.44
CA ASP A 360 10.88 41.20 8.11
C ASP A 360 10.73 41.41 6.58
N THR A 361 11.70 40.97 5.77
CA THR A 361 11.74 41.17 4.30
C THR A 361 11.77 39.87 3.50
N GLY A 362 11.71 38.72 4.16
CA GLY A 362 11.83 37.39 3.56
C GLY A 362 10.73 37.03 2.54
N PHE A 363 10.94 35.90 1.84
CA PHE A 363 10.00 35.39 0.86
C PHE A 363 8.57 35.28 1.43
N TRP A 364 8.41 34.69 2.61
CA TRP A 364 7.09 34.48 3.23
C TRP A 364 6.41 35.78 3.65
N VAL A 365 7.19 36.81 4.03
CA VAL A 365 6.64 38.17 4.32
C VAL A 365 6.10 38.82 3.05
N ARG A 366 6.88 38.74 1.96
CA ARG A 366 6.46 39.31 0.66
C ARG A 366 5.25 38.57 0.11
N LEU A 367 5.25 37.23 0.18
CA LEU A 367 4.15 36.40 -0.29
C LEU A 367 2.86 36.67 0.51
N SER A 368 2.92 36.61 1.85
CA SER A 368 1.74 36.86 2.68
C SER A 368 1.17 38.26 2.50
N THR A 369 2.04 39.28 2.42
CA THR A 369 1.61 40.66 2.15
C THR A 369 0.98 40.80 0.77
N SER A 370 1.52 40.13 -0.25
CA SER A 370 0.96 40.12 -1.61
C SER A 370 -0.40 39.42 -1.66
N ILE A 371 -0.54 38.28 -0.98
CA ILE A 371 -1.83 37.56 -0.85
C ILE A 371 -2.87 38.43 -0.17
N MET A 372 -2.53 39.08 0.94
CA MET A 372 -3.49 39.93 1.67
C MET A 372 -3.92 41.15 0.86
N ARG A 373 -3.03 41.71 0.02
CA ARG A 373 -3.39 42.82 -0.89
C ARG A 373 -4.28 42.41 -2.04
N ARG A 374 -4.13 41.18 -2.57
CA ARG A 374 -4.85 40.69 -3.77
C ARG A 374 -5.27 39.23 -3.59
N PRO A 375 -6.22 38.90 -2.67
CA PRO A 375 -6.54 37.51 -2.34
C PRO A 375 -7.19 36.74 -3.51
N TRP A 376 -8.04 37.40 -4.31
CA TRP A 376 -8.74 36.75 -5.41
C TRP A 376 -7.84 36.17 -6.52
N PRO A 377 -6.84 36.89 -7.06
CA PRO A 377 -5.93 36.30 -8.02
C PRO A 377 -5.20 35.06 -7.50
N TYR A 378 -4.76 35.07 -6.25
CA TYR A 378 -4.08 33.88 -5.65
C TYR A 378 -5.05 32.72 -5.46
N LEU A 379 -6.28 32.97 -5.03
CA LEU A 379 -7.31 31.93 -4.90
C LEU A 379 -7.63 31.32 -6.26
N VAL A 380 -7.91 32.15 -7.27
CA VAL A 380 -8.26 31.66 -8.61
C VAL A 380 -7.08 30.91 -9.25
N ALA A 381 -5.86 31.46 -9.20
CA ALA A 381 -4.70 30.81 -9.78
C ALA A 381 -4.38 29.47 -9.07
N GLY A 382 -4.38 29.46 -7.74
CA GLY A 382 -4.13 28.23 -6.98
C GLY A 382 -5.21 27.16 -7.22
N SER A 383 -6.49 27.54 -7.22
CA SER A 383 -7.56 26.61 -7.55
C SER A 383 -7.49 26.10 -8.98
N ALA A 384 -7.16 26.99 -9.95
CA ALA A 384 -7.02 26.62 -11.36
C ALA A 384 -5.89 25.60 -11.57
N VAL A 385 -4.76 25.76 -10.88
CA VAL A 385 -3.65 24.80 -10.93
C VAL A 385 -4.08 23.45 -10.37
N LEU A 386 -4.72 23.42 -9.19
CA LEU A 386 -5.18 22.17 -8.59
C LEU A 386 -6.25 21.47 -9.44
N ILE A 387 -7.19 22.23 -10.01
CA ILE A 387 -8.21 21.68 -10.91
C ILE A 387 -7.55 21.13 -12.19
N ALA A 388 -6.62 21.85 -12.78
CA ALA A 388 -5.89 21.37 -13.97
C ALA A 388 -5.14 20.07 -13.69
N LEU A 389 -4.50 19.96 -12.53
CA LEU A 389 -3.85 18.72 -12.09
C LEU A 389 -4.85 17.60 -11.76
N ALA A 390 -6.06 17.92 -11.34
CA ALA A 390 -7.11 16.93 -11.04
C ALA A 390 -7.80 16.38 -12.31
N ILE A 391 -7.81 17.10 -13.42
CA ILE A 391 -8.49 16.70 -14.66
C ILE A 391 -8.09 15.28 -15.12
N PRO A 392 -6.80 14.87 -15.15
CA PRO A 392 -6.39 13.55 -15.61
C PRO A 392 -7.02 12.39 -14.82
N THR A 393 -7.46 12.61 -13.58
CA THR A 393 -8.17 11.60 -12.77
C THR A 393 -9.42 11.05 -13.47
N LEU A 394 -10.05 11.83 -14.37
CA LEU A 394 -11.22 11.40 -15.13
C LEU A 394 -10.94 10.25 -16.10
N TRP A 395 -9.68 10.01 -16.44
CA TRP A 395 -9.22 8.92 -17.31
C TRP A 395 -8.49 7.82 -16.55
N ILE A 396 -8.66 7.74 -15.23
CA ILE A 396 -8.02 6.70 -14.44
C ILE A 396 -8.54 5.32 -14.89
N SER A 397 -7.64 4.46 -15.30
CA SER A 397 -7.90 3.05 -15.60
C SER A 397 -7.34 2.19 -14.45
N LEU A 398 -8.16 1.28 -13.96
CA LEU A 398 -7.86 0.51 -12.75
C LEU A 398 -7.60 -0.95 -13.08
N THR A 399 -6.59 -1.52 -12.43
CA THR A 399 -6.27 -2.95 -12.50
C THR A 399 -6.30 -3.58 -11.10
N PRO A 400 -6.71 -4.85 -10.97
CA PRO A 400 -6.56 -5.60 -9.71
C PRO A 400 -5.09 -5.93 -9.41
N GLY A 401 -4.24 -5.92 -10.44
CA GLY A 401 -2.82 -6.17 -10.44
C GLY A 401 -2.32 -6.31 -11.87
N SER A 402 -1.11 -5.89 -12.14
CA SER A 402 -0.50 -5.96 -13.47
C SER A 402 0.86 -6.63 -13.39
N ASN A 403 1.18 -7.43 -14.41
CA ASN A 403 2.52 -7.96 -14.63
C ASN A 403 3.46 -6.93 -15.29
N GLU A 404 2.90 -5.79 -15.72
CA GLU A 404 3.67 -4.68 -16.30
C GLU A 404 4.54 -4.03 -15.22
N GLY A 405 5.80 -3.79 -15.57
CA GLY A 405 6.76 -3.22 -14.62
C GLY A 405 7.44 -4.22 -13.69
N LEU A 406 7.14 -5.53 -13.79
CA LEU A 406 7.89 -6.55 -13.06
C LEU A 406 9.36 -6.60 -13.52
N PRO A 407 10.32 -6.82 -12.60
CA PRO A 407 11.73 -6.91 -12.94
C PRO A 407 12.01 -8.10 -13.88
N THR A 408 12.28 -7.82 -15.15
CA THR A 408 12.53 -8.84 -16.17
C THR A 408 13.80 -9.66 -15.96
N GLN A 409 14.60 -9.33 -14.95
CA GLN A 409 15.84 -10.04 -14.61
C GLN A 409 15.56 -11.28 -13.74
N SER A 410 14.42 -11.37 -13.06
CA SER A 410 14.04 -12.49 -12.22
C SER A 410 13.71 -13.73 -13.06
N GLU A 411 14.18 -14.90 -12.64
CA GLU A 411 13.95 -16.18 -13.34
C GLU A 411 12.45 -16.45 -13.53
N SER A 412 11.65 -16.30 -12.48
CA SER A 412 10.21 -16.55 -12.51
C SER A 412 9.47 -15.64 -13.48
N VAL A 413 9.86 -14.37 -13.55
CA VAL A 413 9.30 -13.39 -14.49
C VAL A 413 9.72 -13.73 -15.93
N GLN A 414 10.96 -14.14 -16.15
CA GLN A 414 11.41 -14.59 -17.47
C GLN A 414 10.62 -15.80 -17.97
N GLY A 415 10.40 -16.79 -17.10
CA GLY A 415 9.57 -17.96 -17.42
C GLY A 415 8.13 -17.56 -17.78
N MET A 416 7.53 -16.67 -17.01
CA MET A 416 6.21 -16.12 -17.28
C MET A 416 6.14 -15.44 -18.66
N LEU A 417 7.05 -14.50 -18.93
CA LEU A 417 7.05 -13.74 -20.19
C LEU A 417 7.24 -14.64 -21.43
N ARG A 418 8.08 -15.68 -21.33
CA ARG A 418 8.23 -16.66 -22.41
C ARG A 418 6.97 -17.46 -22.64
N LEU A 419 6.34 -17.89 -21.55
CA LEU A 419 5.10 -18.63 -21.62
C LEU A 419 3.97 -17.75 -22.19
N GLU A 420 3.85 -16.51 -21.72
CA GLU A 420 2.88 -15.52 -22.25
C GLU A 420 3.07 -15.29 -23.76
N ALA A 421 4.33 -15.14 -24.20
CA ALA A 421 4.62 -14.94 -25.62
C ALA A 421 4.25 -16.16 -26.49
N SER A 422 4.28 -17.36 -25.90
CA SER A 422 4.06 -18.61 -26.63
C SER A 422 2.59 -19.09 -26.61
N VAL A 423 1.90 -18.96 -25.47
CA VAL A 423 0.54 -19.50 -25.27
C VAL A 423 -0.52 -18.43 -25.03
N GLY A 424 -0.10 -17.16 -24.90
CA GLY A 424 -0.98 -16.04 -24.57
C GLY A 424 -1.05 -15.75 -23.07
N ALA A 425 -1.10 -14.47 -22.73
CA ALA A 425 -1.01 -13.98 -21.35
C ALA A 425 -2.14 -14.49 -20.43
N GLY A 426 -3.34 -14.63 -20.96
CA GLY A 426 -4.50 -15.08 -20.17
C GLY A 426 -4.48 -16.58 -19.82
N THR A 427 -3.58 -17.37 -20.41
CA THR A 427 -3.47 -18.80 -20.11
C THR A 427 -2.95 -19.05 -18.69
N LEU A 428 -2.17 -18.11 -18.12
CA LEU A 428 -1.62 -18.22 -16.78
C LEU A 428 -2.65 -17.97 -15.67
N ALA A 429 -3.71 -17.25 -15.98
CA ALA A 429 -4.79 -16.94 -15.03
C ALA A 429 -6.14 -17.00 -15.75
N PRO A 430 -6.61 -18.18 -16.13
CA PRO A 430 -7.86 -18.33 -16.89
C PRO A 430 -9.09 -18.02 -16.02
N SER A 431 -10.21 -17.74 -16.69
CA SER A 431 -11.51 -17.81 -16.03
C SER A 431 -11.84 -19.27 -15.71
N GLN A 432 -12.29 -19.53 -14.49
CA GLN A 432 -12.64 -20.84 -13.95
C GLN A 432 -14.14 -20.84 -13.63
N ILE A 433 -14.91 -21.62 -14.37
CA ILE A 433 -16.36 -21.66 -14.22
C ILE A 433 -16.71 -22.99 -13.56
N VAL A 434 -17.11 -22.94 -12.29
CA VAL A 434 -17.52 -24.10 -11.51
C VAL A 434 -19.03 -24.29 -11.63
N ILE A 435 -19.43 -25.49 -11.96
CA ILE A 435 -20.82 -25.92 -12.11
C ILE A 435 -21.14 -26.87 -10.95
N ASP A 436 -21.93 -26.42 -9.98
CA ASP A 436 -22.43 -27.24 -8.87
C ASP A 436 -23.81 -27.80 -9.24
N THR A 437 -23.87 -29.08 -9.48
CA THR A 437 -25.11 -29.78 -9.83
C THR A 437 -25.96 -30.12 -8.59
N GLY A 438 -25.47 -29.84 -7.38
CA GLY A 438 -26.14 -30.11 -6.11
C GLY A 438 -26.26 -31.60 -5.75
N ARG A 439 -25.77 -32.53 -6.55
CA ARG A 439 -25.89 -33.98 -6.35
C ARG A 439 -24.66 -34.75 -6.87
N PRO A 440 -24.28 -35.85 -6.22
CA PRO A 440 -23.24 -36.75 -6.75
C PRO A 440 -23.62 -37.24 -8.17
N ASP A 441 -22.63 -37.48 -9.00
CA ASP A 441 -22.76 -37.88 -10.42
C ASP A 441 -23.60 -36.94 -11.31
N GLY A 442 -23.98 -35.77 -10.80
CA GLY A 442 -24.80 -34.81 -11.53
C GLY A 442 -24.12 -34.24 -12.77
N ALA A 443 -22.79 -34.04 -12.70
CA ALA A 443 -21.99 -33.51 -13.81
C ALA A 443 -22.05 -34.40 -15.07
N TRP A 444 -22.33 -35.67 -14.90
CA TRP A 444 -22.45 -36.65 -15.99
C TRP A 444 -23.86 -36.70 -16.62
N ALA A 445 -24.81 -35.96 -16.07
CA ALA A 445 -26.17 -35.95 -16.62
C ALA A 445 -26.16 -35.35 -18.03
N PRO A 446 -26.90 -35.95 -18.98
CA PRO A 446 -26.89 -35.50 -20.38
C PRO A 446 -27.29 -34.02 -20.56
N ALA A 447 -28.20 -33.52 -19.71
CA ALA A 447 -28.61 -32.12 -19.74
C ALA A 447 -27.49 -31.16 -19.29
N GLU A 448 -26.69 -31.56 -18.29
CA GLU A 448 -25.53 -30.81 -17.81
C GLU A 448 -24.42 -30.80 -18.85
N LEU A 449 -24.06 -31.97 -19.38
CA LEU A 449 -23.06 -32.08 -20.45
C LEU A 449 -23.46 -31.28 -21.71
N ALA A 450 -24.75 -31.26 -22.07
CA ALA A 450 -25.23 -30.42 -23.16
C ALA A 450 -25.14 -28.92 -22.85
N ALA A 451 -25.36 -28.51 -21.60
CA ALA A 451 -25.20 -27.12 -21.17
C ALA A 451 -23.72 -26.71 -21.15
N MET A 452 -22.83 -27.58 -20.65
CA MET A 452 -21.36 -27.36 -20.72
C MET A 452 -20.90 -27.23 -22.18
N SER A 453 -21.36 -28.10 -23.09
CA SER A 453 -21.01 -28.01 -24.51
C SER A 453 -21.52 -26.73 -25.18
N ARG A 454 -22.70 -26.21 -24.79
CA ARG A 454 -23.14 -24.88 -25.23
C ARG A 454 -22.24 -23.78 -24.69
N LEU A 455 -21.91 -23.82 -23.40
CA LEU A 455 -21.00 -22.83 -22.78
C LEU A 455 -19.65 -22.83 -23.48
N THR A 456 -19.01 -23.99 -23.70
CA THR A 456 -17.71 -24.05 -24.40
C THR A 456 -17.84 -23.53 -25.85
N THR A 457 -18.96 -23.75 -26.51
CA THR A 457 -19.21 -23.23 -27.88
C THR A 457 -19.29 -21.69 -27.85
N ILE A 458 -20.02 -21.11 -26.88
CA ILE A 458 -20.14 -19.66 -26.71
C ILE A 458 -18.78 -19.06 -26.41
N LEU A 459 -18.04 -19.66 -25.48
CA LEU A 459 -16.69 -19.18 -25.11
C LEU A 459 -15.75 -19.20 -26.31
N ARG A 460 -15.71 -20.30 -27.10
CA ARG A 460 -14.85 -20.39 -28.28
C ARG A 460 -15.21 -19.40 -29.39
N ALA A 461 -16.45 -18.92 -29.40
CA ALA A 461 -16.91 -17.90 -30.35
C ALA A 461 -16.58 -16.47 -29.91
N ASP A 462 -16.22 -16.24 -28.63
CA ASP A 462 -15.87 -14.91 -28.13
C ASP A 462 -14.46 -14.53 -28.62
N PRO A 463 -14.29 -13.37 -29.29
CA PRO A 463 -13.00 -12.95 -29.85
C PRO A 463 -11.93 -12.64 -28.79
N ALA A 464 -12.31 -12.44 -27.52
CA ALA A 464 -11.36 -12.21 -26.43
C ALA A 464 -10.81 -13.53 -25.84
N ILE A 465 -11.35 -14.69 -26.21
CA ILE A 465 -10.80 -16.00 -25.84
C ILE A 465 -9.59 -16.31 -26.73
N SER A 466 -8.56 -16.91 -26.15
CA SER A 466 -7.37 -17.32 -26.87
C SER A 466 -7.69 -18.35 -27.97
N THR A 467 -7.05 -18.21 -29.11
CA THR A 467 -7.22 -19.14 -30.25
C THR A 467 -6.50 -20.48 -30.08
N GLN A 468 -5.79 -20.66 -28.95
CA GLN A 468 -5.14 -21.94 -28.65
C GLN A 468 -6.17 -23.05 -28.43
N PRO A 469 -5.94 -24.27 -28.91
CA PRO A 469 -6.86 -25.39 -28.75
C PRO A 469 -7.21 -25.71 -27.30
N THR A 470 -6.29 -25.42 -26.37
CA THR A 470 -6.42 -25.66 -24.93
C THR A 470 -7.02 -24.48 -24.17
N ALA A 471 -7.33 -23.37 -24.84
CA ALA A 471 -7.86 -22.16 -24.20
C ALA A 471 -9.24 -22.37 -23.57
N VAL A 472 -10.04 -23.28 -24.12
CA VAL A 472 -11.32 -23.68 -23.54
C VAL A 472 -11.32 -25.19 -23.33
N ALA A 473 -11.50 -25.61 -22.08
CA ALA A 473 -11.53 -27.03 -21.70
C ALA A 473 -12.72 -27.32 -20.78
N ALA A 474 -13.41 -28.42 -21.02
CA ALA A 474 -14.52 -28.92 -20.20
C ALA A 474 -14.61 -30.45 -20.29
N ALA A 475 -15.31 -31.06 -19.33
CA ALA A 475 -15.59 -32.49 -19.36
C ALA A 475 -16.40 -32.90 -20.60
N SER A 476 -17.30 -32.04 -21.08
CA SER A 476 -18.08 -32.28 -22.32
C SER A 476 -17.20 -32.52 -23.55
N ASP A 477 -15.97 -31.93 -23.60
CA ASP A 477 -15.07 -32.11 -24.73
C ASP A 477 -14.49 -33.55 -24.75
N LEU A 478 -14.17 -34.09 -23.57
CA LEU A 478 -13.64 -35.45 -23.41
C LEU A 478 -14.71 -36.54 -23.60
N LEU A 479 -15.97 -36.18 -23.40
CA LEU A 479 -17.13 -37.08 -23.58
C LEU A 479 -17.81 -36.92 -24.93
N ALA A 480 -17.29 -36.12 -25.86
CA ALA A 480 -17.89 -35.87 -27.16
C ALA A 480 -18.05 -37.14 -28.00
N ASP A 481 -17.11 -38.08 -27.90
CA ASP A 481 -17.12 -39.37 -28.58
C ASP A 481 -17.94 -40.46 -27.85
N GLY A 482 -18.53 -40.12 -26.72
CA GLY A 482 -19.38 -41.00 -25.91
C GLY A 482 -19.04 -41.00 -24.41
N ASP A 483 -20.06 -41.16 -23.60
CA ASP A 483 -19.93 -41.24 -22.14
C ASP A 483 -19.47 -42.66 -21.74
N THR A 484 -18.17 -42.83 -21.58
CA THR A 484 -17.54 -44.09 -21.18
C THR A 484 -16.86 -43.95 -19.83
N PRO A 485 -16.69 -45.05 -19.04
CA PRO A 485 -15.96 -45.01 -17.80
C PRO A 485 -14.51 -44.50 -17.95
N ALA A 486 -13.88 -44.76 -19.07
CA ALA A 486 -12.55 -44.29 -19.39
C ALA A 486 -12.50 -42.76 -19.61
N ALA A 487 -13.47 -42.20 -20.34
CA ALA A 487 -13.62 -40.76 -20.57
C ALA A 487 -13.89 -40.01 -19.25
N ARG A 488 -14.76 -40.56 -18.39
CA ARG A 488 -15.03 -40.00 -17.04
C ARG A 488 -13.77 -40.02 -16.18
N ALA A 489 -13.05 -41.13 -16.14
CA ALA A 489 -11.79 -41.24 -15.40
C ALA A 489 -10.74 -40.22 -15.92
N GLN A 490 -10.71 -39.98 -17.25
CA GLN A 490 -9.84 -38.98 -17.85
C GLN A 490 -10.25 -37.56 -17.45
N ALA A 491 -11.55 -37.25 -17.39
CA ALA A 491 -12.05 -35.93 -16.97
C ALA A 491 -11.74 -35.66 -15.49
N ILE A 492 -11.88 -36.66 -14.61
CA ILE A 492 -11.48 -36.57 -13.20
C ILE A 492 -9.95 -36.35 -13.08
N LYS A 493 -9.16 -37.14 -13.80
CA LYS A 493 -7.71 -37.01 -13.80
C LYS A 493 -7.25 -35.65 -14.34
N ALA A 494 -7.97 -35.07 -15.28
CA ALA A 494 -7.70 -33.74 -15.83
C ALA A 494 -8.18 -32.59 -14.91
N GLY A 495 -8.81 -32.86 -13.76
CA GLY A 495 -9.35 -31.86 -12.87
C GLY A 495 -10.56 -31.10 -13.42
N LEU A 496 -11.26 -31.70 -14.42
CA LEU A 496 -12.45 -31.08 -15.01
C LEU A 496 -13.76 -31.52 -14.33
N VAL A 497 -13.72 -32.56 -13.52
CA VAL A 497 -14.83 -33.02 -12.66
C VAL A 497 -14.21 -33.54 -11.37
N ASP A 498 -14.85 -33.27 -10.23
CA ASP A 498 -14.41 -33.77 -8.93
C ASP A 498 -14.66 -35.29 -8.78
N GLU A 499 -14.07 -35.91 -7.76
CA GLU A 499 -14.21 -37.37 -7.53
C GLU A 499 -15.67 -37.80 -7.26
N SER A 500 -16.50 -36.92 -6.71
CA SER A 500 -17.93 -37.21 -6.44
C SER A 500 -18.82 -37.04 -7.67
N GLY A 501 -18.34 -36.43 -8.75
CA GLY A 501 -19.11 -36.07 -9.93
C GLY A 501 -20.17 -34.97 -9.66
N ARG A 502 -20.08 -34.25 -8.56
CA ARG A 502 -20.97 -33.14 -8.22
C ARG A 502 -20.58 -31.85 -8.91
N TYR A 503 -19.31 -31.56 -8.92
CA TYR A 503 -18.75 -30.34 -9.47
C TYR A 503 -18.07 -30.59 -10.81
N ALA A 504 -18.36 -29.72 -11.79
CA ALA A 504 -17.61 -29.70 -13.04
C ALA A 504 -16.92 -28.33 -13.20
N LEU A 505 -15.76 -28.34 -13.85
CA LEU A 505 -14.97 -27.15 -14.14
C LEU A 505 -14.92 -26.92 -15.65
N VAL A 506 -15.23 -25.69 -16.06
CA VAL A 506 -14.97 -25.20 -17.42
C VAL A 506 -13.92 -24.11 -17.31
N ILE A 507 -12.87 -24.24 -18.11
CA ILE A 507 -11.76 -23.27 -18.17
C ILE A 507 -11.92 -22.44 -19.44
N GLY A 508 -11.70 -21.13 -19.33
CA GLY A 508 -11.67 -20.19 -20.45
C GLY A 508 -10.51 -19.22 -20.34
N ALA A 509 -9.47 -19.38 -21.17
CA ALA A 509 -8.29 -18.53 -21.18
C ALA A 509 -8.50 -17.33 -22.12
N SER A 510 -8.30 -16.11 -21.61
CA SER A 510 -8.29 -14.87 -22.38
C SER A 510 -7.06 -14.80 -23.32
N GLN A 511 -7.13 -13.97 -24.36
CA GLN A 511 -5.92 -13.56 -25.12
C GLN A 511 -5.09 -12.56 -24.32
N ALA A 512 -5.75 -11.70 -23.56
CA ALA A 512 -5.13 -10.63 -22.79
C ALA A 512 -4.76 -11.08 -21.38
N ALA A 513 -3.82 -10.39 -20.74
CA ALA A 513 -3.42 -10.61 -19.35
C ALA A 513 -4.60 -10.40 -18.38
N TYR A 514 -4.62 -11.14 -17.29
CA TYR A 514 -5.78 -11.17 -16.35
C TYR A 514 -6.16 -9.80 -15.77
N GLY A 515 -5.20 -8.90 -15.59
CA GLY A 515 -5.43 -7.56 -15.06
C GLY A 515 -5.89 -6.54 -16.11
N SER A 516 -5.87 -6.88 -17.40
CA SER A 516 -6.27 -5.97 -18.49
C SER A 516 -7.76 -5.73 -18.52
N GLU A 517 -8.16 -4.61 -19.13
CA GLU A 517 -9.58 -4.25 -19.30
C GLU A 517 -10.32 -5.29 -20.15
N GLU A 518 -9.67 -5.82 -21.20
CA GLU A 518 -10.24 -6.84 -22.08
C GLU A 518 -10.55 -8.16 -21.32
N ALA A 519 -9.64 -8.60 -20.46
CA ALA A 519 -9.85 -9.81 -19.66
C ALA A 519 -10.95 -9.63 -18.62
N GLN A 520 -11.03 -8.44 -18.00
CA GLN A 520 -12.09 -8.07 -17.08
C GLN A 520 -13.45 -8.02 -17.79
N GLU A 521 -13.53 -7.41 -18.97
CA GLU A 521 -14.75 -7.36 -19.77
C GLU A 521 -15.22 -8.76 -20.21
N LEU A 522 -14.27 -9.62 -20.60
CA LEU A 522 -14.58 -11.02 -20.90
C LEU A 522 -15.24 -11.71 -19.70
N ALA A 523 -14.66 -11.57 -18.49
CA ALA A 523 -15.21 -12.20 -17.29
C ALA A 523 -16.61 -11.65 -16.94
N ARG A 524 -16.87 -10.35 -17.16
CA ARG A 524 -18.21 -9.77 -17.02
C ARG A 524 -19.18 -10.37 -18.01
N ARG A 525 -18.81 -10.52 -19.30
CA ARG A 525 -19.65 -11.17 -20.33
C ARG A 525 -19.89 -12.62 -20.00
N ILE A 526 -18.91 -13.35 -19.50
CA ILE A 526 -19.11 -14.74 -19.07
C ILE A 526 -20.22 -14.82 -18.01
N ARG A 527 -20.18 -13.97 -16.99
CA ARG A 527 -21.19 -13.92 -15.92
C ARG A 527 -22.57 -13.47 -16.43
N ALA A 528 -22.60 -12.37 -17.18
CA ALA A 528 -23.86 -11.72 -17.57
C ALA A 528 -24.55 -12.38 -18.74
N ASP A 529 -23.81 -12.93 -19.68
CA ASP A 529 -24.32 -13.38 -20.98
C ASP A 529 -24.09 -14.88 -21.21
N ALA A 530 -22.83 -15.36 -21.18
CA ALA A 530 -22.49 -16.72 -21.58
C ALA A 530 -23.11 -17.80 -20.68
N VAL A 531 -23.05 -17.61 -19.35
CA VAL A 531 -23.61 -18.56 -18.38
C VAL A 531 -25.15 -18.64 -18.51
N PRO A 532 -25.90 -17.53 -18.54
CA PRO A 532 -27.35 -17.58 -18.78
C PRO A 532 -27.73 -18.20 -20.14
N GLU A 533 -26.99 -17.89 -21.23
CA GLU A 533 -27.24 -18.40 -22.56
C GLU A 533 -27.01 -19.93 -22.66
N ALA A 534 -26.08 -20.47 -21.87
CA ALA A 534 -25.83 -21.91 -21.81
C ALA A 534 -26.99 -22.72 -21.24
N ARG A 535 -27.95 -22.11 -20.53
CA ARG A 535 -29.22 -22.69 -20.03
C ARG A 535 -28.98 -23.98 -19.25
N PHE A 536 -28.28 -23.89 -18.13
CA PHE A 536 -28.12 -25.00 -17.20
C PHE A 536 -29.45 -25.44 -16.60
N PRO A 537 -29.60 -26.73 -16.25
CA PRO A 537 -30.80 -27.22 -15.61
C PRO A 537 -31.18 -26.49 -14.32
N ALA A 538 -32.48 -26.49 -13.99
CA ALA A 538 -32.93 -25.88 -12.73
C ALA A 538 -32.34 -26.62 -11.51
N GLY A 539 -31.79 -25.88 -10.58
CA GLY A 539 -31.10 -26.39 -9.39
C GLY A 539 -29.57 -26.54 -9.53
N THR A 540 -29.02 -26.29 -10.73
CA THR A 540 -27.57 -26.15 -10.94
C THR A 540 -27.14 -24.72 -10.64
N GLU A 541 -26.15 -24.55 -9.80
CA GLU A 541 -25.50 -23.26 -9.56
C GLU A 541 -24.22 -23.17 -10.40
N VAL A 542 -24.03 -22.07 -11.11
CA VAL A 542 -22.83 -21.82 -11.92
C VAL A 542 -22.11 -20.62 -11.35
N LEU A 543 -20.86 -20.81 -10.97
CA LEU A 543 -20.01 -19.80 -10.34
C LEU A 543 -18.83 -19.48 -11.25
N VAL A 544 -18.56 -18.20 -11.47
CA VAL A 544 -17.45 -17.74 -12.32
C VAL A 544 -16.35 -17.14 -11.45
N GLY A 545 -15.23 -17.83 -11.42
CA GLY A 545 -13.99 -17.45 -10.69
C GLY A 545 -12.78 -17.37 -11.62
N GLY A 546 -11.60 -17.60 -11.05
CA GLY A 546 -10.33 -17.44 -11.71
C GLY A 546 -9.81 -16.00 -11.66
N GLY A 547 -8.61 -15.76 -12.21
CA GLY A 547 -7.91 -14.48 -12.09
C GLY A 547 -8.74 -13.25 -12.49
N PRO A 548 -9.30 -13.18 -13.71
CA PRO A 548 -10.06 -12.03 -14.15
C PRO A 548 -11.29 -11.74 -13.29
N SER A 549 -12.03 -12.79 -12.88
CA SER A 549 -13.21 -12.64 -12.02
C SER A 549 -12.87 -12.19 -10.61
N ALA A 550 -11.79 -12.74 -10.02
CA ALA A 550 -11.29 -12.29 -8.73
C ALA A 550 -10.87 -10.82 -8.79
N GLY A 551 -10.27 -10.41 -9.90
CA GLY A 551 -9.91 -9.00 -10.14
C GLY A 551 -11.12 -8.07 -10.19
N ILE A 552 -12.21 -8.47 -10.85
CA ILE A 552 -13.46 -7.70 -10.88
C ILE A 552 -14.06 -7.61 -9.48
N ASP A 553 -14.20 -8.74 -8.80
CA ASP A 553 -14.77 -8.80 -7.46
C ASP A 553 -13.97 -7.90 -6.49
N PHE A 554 -12.65 -7.85 -6.66
CA PHE A 554 -11.76 -6.96 -5.92
C PHE A 554 -12.06 -5.48 -6.19
N ILE A 555 -12.12 -5.08 -7.46
CA ILE A 555 -12.41 -3.70 -7.85
C ILE A 555 -13.82 -3.30 -7.39
N ASP A 556 -14.82 -4.12 -7.65
CA ASP A 556 -16.21 -3.81 -7.33
C ASP A 556 -16.44 -3.69 -5.82
N GLN A 557 -15.81 -4.56 -5.02
CA GLN A 557 -15.90 -4.50 -3.57
C GLN A 557 -15.19 -3.27 -2.97
N ILE A 558 -14.03 -2.93 -3.52
CA ILE A 558 -13.28 -1.73 -3.15
C ILE A 558 -14.10 -0.48 -3.43
N TYR A 559 -14.51 -0.32 -4.68
CA TYR A 559 -15.17 0.91 -5.12
C TYR A 559 -16.62 1.01 -4.66
N GLY A 560 -17.29 -0.11 -4.41
CA GLY A 560 -18.59 -0.14 -3.74
C GLY A 560 -18.52 0.36 -2.29
N SER A 561 -17.39 0.14 -1.62
CA SER A 561 -17.16 0.57 -0.23
C SER A 561 -16.51 1.96 -0.10
N PHE A 562 -15.89 2.47 -1.15
CA PHE A 562 -15.13 3.73 -1.15
C PHE A 562 -15.97 4.98 -0.79
N PRO A 563 -17.21 5.16 -1.26
CA PRO A 563 -18.06 6.30 -0.86
C PRO A 563 -18.32 6.34 0.66
N TYR A 564 -18.44 5.19 1.31
CA TYR A 564 -18.62 5.11 2.77
C TYR A 564 -17.36 5.53 3.52
N LEU A 565 -16.19 5.13 3.03
CA LEU A 565 -14.90 5.58 3.55
C LEU A 565 -14.76 7.09 3.43
N ILE A 566 -15.02 7.65 2.24
CA ILE A 566 -14.97 9.10 2.01
C ILE A 566 -15.90 9.81 2.98
N LEU A 567 -17.16 9.40 3.04
CA LEU A 567 -18.15 10.02 3.92
C LEU A 567 -17.71 9.97 5.40
N PHE A 568 -17.24 8.83 5.87
CA PHE A 568 -16.74 8.66 7.23
C PHE A 568 -15.60 9.64 7.52
N VAL A 569 -14.57 9.67 6.68
CA VAL A 569 -13.39 10.52 6.86
C VAL A 569 -13.78 11.99 6.83
N LEU A 570 -14.60 12.41 5.87
CA LEU A 570 -15.06 13.81 5.75
C LEU A 570 -15.89 14.24 6.96
N VAL A 571 -16.87 13.44 7.37
CA VAL A 571 -17.77 13.78 8.49
C VAL A 571 -17.01 13.83 9.81
N VAL A 572 -16.19 12.82 10.10
CA VAL A 572 -15.47 12.79 11.39
C VAL A 572 -14.42 13.88 11.44
N SER A 573 -13.68 14.14 10.36
CA SER A 573 -12.71 15.23 10.28
C SER A 573 -13.40 16.60 10.41
N PHE A 574 -14.54 16.79 9.75
CA PHE A 574 -15.35 18.00 9.88
C PHE A 574 -15.76 18.25 11.34
N ILE A 575 -16.28 17.22 12.02
CA ILE A 575 -16.69 17.31 13.44
C ILE A 575 -15.49 17.64 14.35
N LEU A 576 -14.35 16.98 14.14
CA LEU A 576 -13.12 17.24 14.90
C LEU A 576 -12.65 18.67 14.75
N LEU A 577 -12.57 19.19 13.51
CA LEU A 577 -12.17 20.56 13.23
C LEU A 577 -13.19 21.59 13.75
N MET A 578 -14.48 21.32 13.59
CA MET A 578 -15.55 22.17 14.11
C MET A 578 -15.43 22.33 15.62
N ARG A 579 -15.12 21.23 16.33
CA ARG A 579 -14.93 21.26 17.78
C ARG A 579 -13.62 21.97 18.18
N ALA A 580 -12.53 21.77 17.40
CA ALA A 580 -11.25 22.40 17.66
C ALA A 580 -11.29 23.92 17.47
N PHE A 581 -11.89 24.37 16.36
CA PHE A 581 -11.90 25.80 16.00
C PHE A 581 -13.18 26.55 16.38
N ARG A 582 -14.22 25.84 16.86
CA ARG A 582 -15.53 26.43 17.17
C ARG A 582 -16.11 27.25 16.01
N SER A 583 -15.93 26.76 14.80
CA SER A 583 -16.37 27.37 13.54
C SER A 583 -16.91 26.29 12.63
N VAL A 584 -17.89 26.60 11.80
CA VAL A 584 -18.43 25.72 10.75
C VAL A 584 -17.74 25.99 9.41
N LEU A 585 -17.41 27.25 9.14
CA LEU A 585 -16.83 27.66 7.85
C LEU A 585 -15.39 27.19 7.67
N LEU A 586 -14.59 27.19 8.73
CA LEU A 586 -13.19 26.73 8.65
C LEU A 586 -13.08 25.24 8.25
N PRO A 587 -13.79 24.30 8.92
CA PRO A 587 -13.80 22.90 8.49
C PRO A 587 -14.34 22.68 7.08
N LEU A 588 -15.38 23.42 6.68
CA LEU A 588 -15.96 23.30 5.34
C LEU A 588 -14.94 23.66 4.27
N LYS A 589 -14.25 24.78 4.46
CA LYS A 589 -13.14 25.20 3.57
C LYS A 589 -12.02 24.17 3.55
N ALA A 590 -11.63 23.65 4.71
CA ALA A 590 -10.59 22.65 4.87
C ALA A 590 -10.91 21.38 4.08
N VAL A 591 -12.10 20.85 4.25
CA VAL A 591 -12.57 19.65 3.53
C VAL A 591 -12.55 19.86 2.02
N ILE A 592 -13.06 21.00 1.50
CA ILE A 592 -13.08 21.30 0.07
C ILE A 592 -11.65 21.35 -0.50
N LEU A 593 -10.73 22.05 0.18
CA LEU A 593 -9.35 22.17 -0.28
C LEU A 593 -8.63 20.82 -0.26
N ASN A 594 -8.86 20.00 0.77
CA ASN A 594 -8.25 18.69 0.88
C ASN A 594 -8.76 17.72 -0.19
N VAL A 595 -10.06 17.69 -0.46
CA VAL A 595 -10.62 16.91 -1.57
C VAL A 595 -10.00 17.33 -2.90
N LEU A 596 -9.87 18.63 -3.15
CA LEU A 596 -9.24 19.14 -4.37
C LEU A 596 -7.74 18.76 -4.45
N SER A 597 -7.02 18.80 -3.33
CA SER A 597 -5.62 18.41 -3.26
C SER A 597 -5.43 16.90 -3.52
N VAL A 598 -6.30 16.06 -2.99
CA VAL A 598 -6.30 14.61 -3.23
C VAL A 598 -6.62 14.32 -4.71
N ALA A 599 -7.62 15.01 -5.28
CA ALA A 599 -7.93 14.87 -6.71
C ALA A 599 -6.75 15.29 -7.61
N ALA A 600 -6.03 16.37 -7.25
CA ALA A 600 -4.81 16.78 -7.95
C ALA A 600 -3.69 15.72 -7.84
N ALA A 601 -3.54 15.08 -6.68
CA ALA A 601 -2.58 13.99 -6.49
C ALA A 601 -2.93 12.76 -7.35
N TYR A 602 -4.21 12.42 -7.47
CA TYR A 602 -4.66 11.36 -8.37
C TYR A 602 -4.36 11.68 -9.84
N GLY A 603 -4.60 12.93 -10.24
CA GLY A 603 -4.27 13.35 -11.61
C GLY A 603 -2.77 13.28 -11.88
N LEU A 604 -1.92 13.65 -10.92
CA LEU A 604 -0.47 13.46 -11.01
C LEU A 604 -0.09 11.97 -11.13
N LEU A 605 -0.73 11.10 -10.34
CA LEU A 605 -0.54 9.65 -10.42
C LEU A 605 -0.83 9.12 -11.83
N VAL A 606 -1.97 9.55 -12.42
CA VAL A 606 -2.35 9.19 -13.79
C VAL A 606 -1.34 9.72 -14.81
N MET A 607 -0.93 10.98 -14.70
CA MET A 607 0.07 11.57 -15.63
C MET A 607 1.40 10.83 -15.57
N VAL A 608 1.90 10.55 -14.38
CA VAL A 608 3.22 9.93 -14.18
C VAL A 608 3.23 8.48 -14.62
N PHE A 609 2.30 7.66 -14.15
CA PHE A 609 2.34 6.22 -14.33
C PHE A 609 1.48 5.73 -15.49
N GLN A 610 0.26 6.25 -15.67
CA GLN A 610 -0.62 5.78 -16.74
C GLN A 610 -0.27 6.42 -18.09
N PHE A 611 0.05 7.73 -18.12
CA PHE A 611 0.42 8.44 -19.36
C PHE A 611 1.94 8.41 -19.65
N GLY A 612 2.77 7.87 -18.73
CA GLY A 612 4.21 7.72 -18.95
C GLY A 612 5.04 8.99 -18.79
N TRP A 613 4.50 10.07 -18.21
CA TRP A 613 5.27 11.32 -18.01
C TRP A 613 6.43 11.14 -17.02
N GLY A 614 6.50 10.02 -16.28
CA GLY A 614 7.58 9.70 -15.35
C GLY A 614 8.79 9.00 -15.98
N GLU A 615 8.73 8.58 -17.24
CA GLU A 615 9.79 7.79 -17.89
C GLU A 615 11.15 8.50 -17.92
N TRP A 616 11.16 9.83 -18.09
CA TRP A 616 12.40 10.62 -18.04
C TRP A 616 13.12 10.54 -16.67
N ALA A 617 12.39 10.25 -15.60
CA ALA A 617 12.93 10.04 -14.25
C ALA A 617 13.21 8.56 -13.95
N GLY A 618 13.05 7.67 -14.94
CA GLY A 618 13.23 6.23 -14.78
C GLY A 618 12.03 5.51 -14.14
N LEU A 619 10.86 6.17 -14.05
CA LEU A 619 9.63 5.54 -13.56
C LEU A 619 8.94 4.81 -14.72
N PRO A 620 8.57 3.54 -14.57
CA PRO A 620 7.92 2.79 -15.64
C PRO A 620 6.51 3.30 -15.92
N GLN A 621 6.12 3.27 -17.20
CA GLN A 621 4.72 3.41 -17.58
C GLN A 621 4.00 2.09 -17.32
N THR A 622 2.89 2.13 -16.60
CA THR A 622 2.10 0.92 -16.24
C THR A 622 0.75 0.84 -16.97
N GLY A 623 0.40 1.87 -17.76
CA GLY A 623 -0.88 1.92 -18.48
C GLY A 623 -2.13 1.97 -17.60
N GLN A 624 -2.10 1.34 -16.43
CA GLN A 624 -3.19 1.25 -15.45
C GLN A 624 -2.67 1.52 -14.04
N ILE A 625 -3.59 1.85 -13.12
CA ILE A 625 -3.30 2.07 -11.69
C ILE A 625 -3.93 0.94 -10.88
N GLU A 626 -3.16 0.35 -9.95
CA GLU A 626 -3.72 -0.65 -9.04
C GLU A 626 -4.86 -0.08 -8.20
N ALA A 627 -5.99 -0.78 -8.19
CA ALA A 627 -7.27 -0.29 -7.67
C ALA A 627 -7.25 0.10 -6.18
N TRP A 628 -6.37 -0.48 -5.38
CA TRP A 628 -6.24 -0.15 -3.95
C TRP A 628 -5.46 1.15 -3.68
N ILE A 629 -4.58 1.56 -4.62
CA ILE A 629 -3.71 2.73 -4.45
C ILE A 629 -4.50 4.04 -4.25
N PRO A 630 -5.52 4.38 -5.08
CA PRO A 630 -6.29 5.59 -4.87
C PRO A 630 -6.96 5.66 -3.50
N ILE A 631 -7.49 4.54 -3.02
CA ILE A 631 -8.18 4.46 -1.71
C ILE A 631 -7.20 4.68 -0.57
N PHE A 632 -6.06 4.01 -0.63
CA PHE A 632 -4.99 4.19 0.34
C PHE A 632 -4.46 5.63 0.34
N LEU A 633 -4.18 6.19 -0.84
CA LEU A 633 -3.75 7.58 -0.99
C LEU A 633 -4.78 8.58 -0.45
N PHE A 634 -6.10 8.34 -0.67
CA PHE A 634 -7.14 9.18 -0.09
C PHE A 634 -7.02 9.24 1.43
N ALA A 635 -6.99 8.07 2.08
CA ALA A 635 -6.94 7.99 3.54
C ALA A 635 -5.67 8.65 4.11
N MET A 636 -4.52 8.41 3.46
CA MET A 636 -3.22 8.93 3.86
C MET A 636 -3.12 10.45 3.62
N LEU A 637 -3.36 10.89 2.37
CA LEU A 637 -3.19 12.29 2.00
C LEU A 637 -4.21 13.19 2.70
N PHE A 638 -5.46 12.73 2.84
CA PHE A 638 -6.47 13.48 3.55
C PHE A 638 -6.08 13.69 5.01
N GLY A 639 -5.60 12.63 5.69
CA GLY A 639 -5.10 12.72 7.06
C GLY A 639 -3.92 13.68 7.20
N LEU A 640 -2.86 13.50 6.39
CA LEU A 640 -1.64 14.30 6.44
C LEU A 640 -1.86 15.77 6.00
N SER A 641 -2.75 16.03 5.04
CA SER A 641 -3.05 17.40 4.60
C SER A 641 -3.78 18.22 5.67
N MET A 642 -4.72 17.57 6.38
CA MET A 642 -5.44 18.19 7.50
C MET A 642 -4.50 18.65 8.62
N ASP A 643 -3.44 17.94 8.83
CA ASP A 643 -2.42 18.16 9.84
C ASP A 643 -1.83 19.56 9.76
N TYR A 644 -1.32 19.91 8.59
CA TYR A 644 -0.73 21.21 8.33
C TYR A 644 -1.76 22.35 8.38
N GLU A 645 -2.99 22.10 7.97
CA GLU A 645 -4.05 23.09 8.04
C GLU A 645 -4.42 23.39 9.49
N VAL A 646 -4.55 22.36 10.33
CA VAL A 646 -4.78 22.53 11.78
C VAL A 646 -3.68 23.37 12.40
N PHE A 647 -2.41 23.09 12.06
CA PHE A 647 -1.27 23.84 12.58
C PHE A 647 -1.30 25.32 12.16
N LEU A 648 -1.50 25.57 10.86
CA LEU A 648 -1.56 26.92 10.30
C LEU A 648 -2.68 27.75 10.95
N VAL A 649 -3.89 27.19 11.00
CA VAL A 649 -5.07 27.87 11.55
C VAL A 649 -4.94 28.08 13.05
N THR A 650 -4.37 27.13 13.79
CA THR A 650 -4.12 27.28 15.24
C THR A 650 -3.19 28.47 15.50
N ARG A 651 -2.15 28.65 14.68
CA ARG A 651 -1.23 29.78 14.81
C ARG A 651 -1.88 31.11 14.46
N MET A 652 -2.69 31.15 13.41
CA MET A 652 -3.47 32.35 13.07
C MET A 652 -4.43 32.74 14.19
N ARG A 653 -5.09 31.77 14.80
CA ARG A 653 -6.00 32.00 15.93
C ARG A 653 -5.28 32.49 17.18
N GLU A 654 -4.12 31.88 17.50
CA GLU A 654 -3.28 32.36 18.62
C GLU A 654 -2.95 33.87 18.47
N LEU A 655 -2.54 34.28 17.26
CA LEU A 655 -2.24 35.67 16.95
C LEU A 655 -3.47 36.57 17.03
N TYR A 656 -4.62 36.10 16.56
CA TYR A 656 -5.89 36.83 16.69
C TYR A 656 -6.30 37.03 18.15
N ASP A 657 -6.16 35.98 18.98
CA ASP A 657 -6.47 36.02 20.41
C ASP A 657 -5.53 36.98 21.19
N THR A 658 -4.34 37.32 20.64
CA THR A 658 -3.45 38.37 21.20
C THR A 658 -3.89 39.81 20.87
N GLY A 659 -4.99 39.96 20.10
CA GLY A 659 -5.58 41.28 19.76
C GLY A 659 -5.18 41.84 18.41
N LEU A 660 -4.52 41.07 17.56
CA LEU A 660 -4.22 41.46 16.17
C LEU A 660 -5.53 41.46 15.34
N SER A 661 -5.57 42.30 14.30
CA SER A 661 -6.65 42.23 13.32
C SER A 661 -6.63 40.87 12.58
N ASN A 662 -7.78 40.47 12.01
CA ASN A 662 -7.89 39.23 11.27
C ASN A 662 -6.85 39.16 10.13
N GLU A 663 -6.68 40.26 9.38
CA GLU A 663 -5.70 40.34 8.30
C GLU A 663 -4.25 40.18 8.79
N GLN A 664 -3.93 40.85 9.88
CA GLN A 664 -2.59 40.74 10.49
C GLN A 664 -2.33 39.35 11.08
N ALA A 665 -3.31 38.74 11.71
CA ALA A 665 -3.19 37.40 12.28
C ALA A 665 -2.98 36.34 11.17
N VAL A 666 -3.70 36.44 10.05
CA VAL A 666 -3.52 35.56 8.90
C VAL A 666 -2.15 35.77 8.24
N ALA A 667 -1.76 37.02 7.98
CA ALA A 667 -0.47 37.32 7.36
C ALA A 667 0.71 36.84 8.21
N GLN A 668 0.73 37.18 9.50
CA GLN A 668 1.80 36.77 10.42
C GLN A 668 1.75 35.27 10.72
N GLY A 669 0.56 34.67 10.77
CA GLY A 669 0.40 33.23 10.88
C GLY A 669 1.09 32.50 9.73
N LEU A 670 0.83 32.92 8.48
CA LEU A 670 1.45 32.36 7.29
C LEU A 670 2.98 32.60 7.28
N GLN A 671 3.44 33.80 7.64
CA GLN A 671 4.87 34.11 7.72
C GLN A 671 5.65 33.17 8.64
N ARG A 672 5.07 32.91 9.83
CA ARG A 672 5.73 32.07 10.86
C ARG A 672 5.63 30.58 10.58
N THR A 673 4.56 30.12 9.97
CA THR A 673 4.32 28.69 9.74
C THR A 673 4.71 28.21 8.35
N GLY A 674 4.62 29.07 7.32
CA GLY A 674 4.87 28.68 5.94
C GLY A 674 6.23 28.02 5.71
N ARG A 675 7.27 28.53 6.37
CA ARG A 675 8.62 27.95 6.31
C ARG A 675 8.67 26.54 6.93
N ILE A 676 8.00 26.34 8.05
CA ILE A 676 7.99 25.05 8.76
C ILE A 676 7.25 24.02 7.92
N VAL A 677 6.06 24.39 7.43
CA VAL A 677 5.22 23.52 6.58
C VAL A 677 5.94 23.13 5.29
N SER A 678 6.58 24.10 4.61
CA SER A 678 7.35 23.79 3.39
C SER A 678 8.55 22.88 3.67
N ALA A 679 9.24 23.07 4.78
CA ALA A 679 10.35 22.22 5.16
C ALA A 679 9.89 20.79 5.52
N ALA A 680 8.78 20.67 6.23
CA ALA A 680 8.16 19.40 6.55
C ALA A 680 7.70 18.67 5.28
N ALA A 681 7.08 19.37 4.33
CA ALA A 681 6.70 18.81 3.03
C ALA A 681 7.91 18.27 2.24
N ILE A 682 9.06 18.98 2.24
CA ILE A 682 10.30 18.51 1.58
C ILE A 682 10.84 17.23 2.24
N ILE A 683 10.66 17.07 3.55
CA ILE A 683 11.13 15.87 4.27
C ILE A 683 10.22 14.67 3.97
N LEU A 684 8.90 14.91 3.78
CA LEU A 684 7.93 13.86 3.47
C LEU A 684 8.05 13.32 2.03
N VAL A 685 8.46 14.15 1.08
CA VAL A 685 8.74 13.78 -0.31
C VAL A 685 10.08 13.07 -0.44
#